data_a1363f04782fd593ee6aeb52aa7a1bf6
#
_entry.id   a1363f04782fd593ee6aeb52aa7a1bf6
#
_cell.length_a   1.000
_cell.length_b   1.000
_cell.length_c   1.000
_cell.angle_alpha   90.00
_cell.angle_beta   90.00
_cell.angle_gamma   90.00
#
_symmetry.space_group_name_H-M   'P 1'
#
loop_
_entity.id
_entity.type
_entity.pdbx_description
1 polymer ?
#
loop_
_entity_poly.entity_id
_entity_poly.type
_entity_poly.pdbx_seq_one_letter_code
_entity_poly.pdbx_strand_id
1 'polypeptide(L)'
;MAKKKQGKAKAPTKKQKLQQEKTTYFLIGIGFIVFGIIGGLKLGFLGILMANVFRFLVGNTFRVMSVLLVIYGVLLLFMGKDPKFKRKTIWIGGLIFYLGVLLFIEIGLFKQINRDTAIISLTWQKIYAEIKANQISQSVGGGMIGATLYSVTYFLVSKFGSYVISFIAMGSGALLFLNIGLNDVIEKIRTWGGSAAESMDEKKQQLSERQEEKKKLKTQKEKKKLSENSVRELSPGEKLAQESQETSIEVEQEQMTLEIDSYQDSYNKEQISRSKKATEKPAEELKEKEQLLDFDIPEEVENIDYVLPGIDLLNEIPLTDQSKEYKLVEKNVQVLERTFDSFGVDAKVVRASLGPSVTKFEIQPAVGVKVSKIVGLTDDLALALAAKDIRMEAPIPGKSLIGIEVPNQTTSMVSFRDVIESQKSDPDKLLEVPLGRSISGDVMSADLTKMPHLLIAGSTGSGKSVCINGIISCLLMKAKPNQVKLMMIDPKMVELNVYNGVPHLLTPVVTNPRKAAQALQKVVEEMERRYELFAGFGVRNMGGYNDMVKRHNQETGENKSLLPYIVVIVDELADLMMVASNEVEDAIIRLAQMARAAGIHMILATQRPSVDVITGIIKANVPSRIAFAVSSGIDSRTIIDGNGAEKLLGRGDMLFVPMGENKPIRVQGAFISDQEVENIVEFVTSQQEADYQEHMMPTDEVETSNGGGNSSVDEYFEEAKALIVEMQTASISLLQRRFRIGYNRAARLIDELEEHGVVGPSEGSKPRKVLMTFIPDENEFIDE
;
A
#
# COMPACT_ATOMS: atom_id res chain seq x y z
N MET A 1 -24.35 -89.10 -18.99
CA MET A 1 -24.43 -87.65 -18.57
C MET A 1 -24.65 -87.56 -17.05
N ALA A 2 -23.58 -87.32 -16.26
CA ALA A 2 -23.64 -87.26 -14.82
C ALA A 2 -23.54 -85.83 -14.37
N LYS A 3 -24.61 -85.26 -13.76
CA LYS A 3 -24.66 -83.95 -13.15
C LYS A 3 -23.84 -83.97 -11.84
N LYS A 4 -22.70 -83.25 -11.83
CA LYS A 4 -21.89 -83.02 -10.64
C LYS A 4 -22.66 -82.05 -9.71
N LYS A 5 -23.10 -82.55 -8.52
CA LYS A 5 -23.71 -81.78 -7.46
C LYS A 5 -22.65 -80.86 -6.90
N GLN A 6 -22.85 -79.45 -7.03
CA GLN A 6 -22.11 -78.49 -6.34
C GLN A 6 -22.50 -78.57 -4.85
N GLY A 7 -21.53 -78.90 -3.98
CA GLY A 7 -21.71 -78.92 -2.53
C GLY A 7 -21.90 -77.49 -2.01
N LYS A 8 -23.00 -77.21 -1.34
CA LYS A 8 -23.24 -75.95 -0.56
C LYS A 8 -22.14 -75.82 0.49
N ALA A 9 -21.32 -74.76 0.39
CA ALA A 9 -20.34 -74.41 1.41
C ALA A 9 -21.04 -74.29 2.75
N LYS A 10 -20.58 -75.04 3.78
CA LYS A 10 -21.07 -74.95 5.16
C LYS A 10 -20.88 -73.55 5.67
N ALA A 11 -21.92 -72.90 6.24
CA ALA A 11 -21.84 -71.60 6.87
C ALA A 11 -20.74 -71.61 7.94
N PRO A 12 -19.88 -70.57 8.06
CA PRO A 12 -18.79 -70.53 9.02
C PRO A 12 -19.28 -70.59 10.44
N THR A 13 -18.67 -71.41 11.27
CA THR A 13 -18.98 -71.54 12.69
C THR A 13 -18.71 -70.24 13.44
N LYS A 14 -19.40 -69.99 14.58
CA LYS A 14 -19.23 -68.81 15.38
C LYS A 14 -17.76 -68.50 15.74
N LYS A 15 -16.94 -69.55 15.91
CA LYS A 15 -15.49 -69.47 16.18
C LYS A 15 -14.70 -69.04 14.93
N GLN A 16 -15.08 -69.47 13.75
CA GLN A 16 -14.47 -69.06 12.50
C GLN A 16 -14.81 -67.61 12.11
N LYS A 17 -16.05 -67.16 12.37
CA LYS A 17 -16.42 -65.75 12.18
C LYS A 17 -15.61 -64.81 13.09
N LEU A 18 -15.47 -65.20 14.39
CA LEU A 18 -14.70 -64.40 15.35
C LEU A 18 -13.18 -64.31 14.96
N GLN A 19 -12.67 -65.40 14.39
CA GLN A 19 -11.27 -65.45 13.93
C GLN A 19 -11.08 -64.64 12.64
N GLN A 20 -12.04 -64.68 11.74
CA GLN A 20 -12.04 -63.81 10.55
C GLN A 20 -12.15 -62.33 10.90
N GLU A 21 -13.02 -61.98 11.84
CA GLU A 21 -13.12 -60.59 12.36
C GLU A 21 -11.79 -60.09 12.93
N LYS A 22 -11.12 -60.92 13.77
CA LYS A 22 -9.79 -60.55 14.34
C LYS A 22 -8.73 -60.37 13.26
N THR A 23 -8.70 -61.25 12.23
CA THR A 23 -7.77 -61.14 11.12
C THR A 23 -8.05 -59.86 10.29
N THR A 24 -9.33 -59.51 10.10
CA THR A 24 -9.71 -58.31 9.39
C THR A 24 -9.24 -57.05 10.14
N TYR A 25 -9.46 -56.97 11.45
CA TYR A 25 -8.98 -55.84 12.26
C TYR A 25 -7.45 -55.78 12.29
N PHE A 26 -6.75 -56.89 12.29
CA PHE A 26 -5.29 -56.95 12.21
C PHE A 26 -4.77 -56.40 10.88
N LEU A 27 -5.36 -56.77 9.75
CA LEU A 27 -4.97 -56.25 8.44
C LEU A 27 -5.28 -54.76 8.29
N ILE A 28 -6.44 -54.30 8.77
CA ILE A 28 -6.81 -52.88 8.79
C ILE A 28 -5.83 -52.08 9.68
N GLY A 29 -5.45 -52.65 10.83
CA GLY A 29 -4.49 -52.01 11.73
C GLY A 29 -3.11 -51.82 11.09
N ILE A 30 -2.58 -52.86 10.39
CA ILE A 30 -1.35 -52.72 9.60
C ILE A 30 -1.50 -51.63 8.53
N GLY A 31 -2.63 -51.65 7.80
CA GLY A 31 -2.91 -50.63 6.78
C GLY A 31 -2.83 -49.21 7.34
N PHE A 32 -3.47 -48.96 8.46
CA PHE A 32 -3.44 -47.63 9.10
C PHE A 32 -2.04 -47.20 9.56
N ILE A 33 -1.23 -48.12 10.09
CA ILE A 33 0.16 -47.85 10.48
C ILE A 33 0.98 -47.50 9.25
N VAL A 34 0.89 -48.28 8.19
CA VAL A 34 1.67 -48.09 6.95
C VAL A 34 1.27 -46.74 6.30
N PHE A 35 -0.02 -46.47 6.14
CA PHE A 35 -0.49 -45.21 5.56
C PHE A 35 -0.12 -43.99 6.44
N GLY A 36 -0.24 -44.12 7.76
CA GLY A 36 0.14 -43.06 8.68
C GLY A 36 1.64 -42.74 8.64
N ILE A 37 2.51 -43.74 8.60
CA ILE A 37 3.96 -43.59 8.51
C ILE A 37 4.38 -43.00 7.17
N ILE A 38 3.92 -43.59 6.07
CA ILE A 38 4.27 -43.15 4.70
C ILE A 38 3.81 -41.69 4.47
N GLY A 39 2.57 -41.36 4.85
CA GLY A 39 2.03 -40.00 4.72
C GLY A 39 2.68 -39.00 5.66
N GLY A 40 2.93 -39.36 6.93
CA GLY A 40 3.54 -38.48 7.93
C GLY A 40 5.00 -38.11 7.61
N LEU A 41 5.78 -39.09 7.08
CA LEU A 41 7.17 -38.90 6.69
C LEU A 41 7.35 -38.50 5.20
N LYS A 42 6.25 -38.39 4.42
CA LYS A 42 6.26 -37.98 3.00
C LYS A 42 7.16 -38.87 2.14
N LEU A 43 7.11 -40.16 2.34
CA LEU A 43 8.02 -41.13 1.66
C LEU A 43 7.63 -41.34 0.18
N GLY A 44 8.43 -40.77 -0.72
CA GLY A 44 8.25 -40.87 -2.17
C GLY A 44 6.93 -40.29 -2.69
N PHE A 45 6.57 -40.66 -3.92
CA PHE A 45 5.33 -40.17 -4.57
C PHE A 45 4.06 -40.51 -3.76
N LEU A 46 3.92 -41.75 -3.30
CA LEU A 46 2.73 -42.20 -2.57
C LEU A 46 2.62 -41.48 -1.19
N GLY A 47 3.76 -41.23 -0.54
CA GLY A 47 3.77 -40.52 0.77
C GLY A 47 3.36 -39.08 0.65
N ILE A 48 3.78 -38.39 -0.41
CA ILE A 48 3.35 -36.98 -0.69
C ILE A 48 1.86 -36.96 -1.03
N LEU A 49 1.37 -37.93 -1.84
CA LEU A 49 -0.05 -38.02 -2.16
C LEU A 49 -0.91 -38.25 -0.91
N MET A 50 -0.51 -39.19 -0.02
CA MET A 50 -1.21 -39.44 1.24
C MET A 50 -1.17 -38.23 2.18
N ALA A 51 -0.03 -37.56 2.28
CA ALA A 51 0.10 -36.32 3.06
C ALA A 51 -0.85 -35.25 2.52
N ASN A 52 -0.98 -35.07 1.22
CA ASN A 52 -1.91 -34.14 0.60
C ASN A 52 -3.38 -34.51 0.85
N VAL A 53 -3.74 -35.82 0.89
CA VAL A 53 -5.06 -36.25 1.32
C VAL A 53 -5.35 -35.88 2.77
N PHE A 54 -4.39 -36.05 3.66
CA PHE A 54 -4.55 -35.58 5.06
C PHE A 54 -4.61 -34.05 5.16
N ARG A 55 -3.81 -33.35 4.36
CA ARG A 55 -3.83 -31.87 4.28
C ARG A 55 -5.14 -31.33 3.73
N PHE A 56 -5.79 -32.06 2.83
CA PHE A 56 -7.13 -31.73 2.37
C PHE A 56 -8.12 -31.62 3.54
N LEU A 57 -8.08 -32.54 4.50
CA LEU A 57 -8.97 -32.53 5.65
C LEU A 57 -8.52 -31.52 6.72
N VAL A 58 -7.28 -31.61 7.18
CA VAL A 58 -6.79 -30.93 8.39
C VAL A 58 -5.62 -29.95 8.15
N GLY A 59 -5.31 -29.64 6.91
CA GLY A 59 -4.32 -28.66 6.54
C GLY A 59 -2.91 -28.96 7.04
N ASN A 60 -2.29 -27.94 7.62
CA ASN A 60 -0.90 -28.01 8.10
C ASN A 60 -0.70 -28.96 9.28
N THR A 61 -1.78 -29.40 9.93
CA THR A 61 -1.75 -30.35 11.05
C THR A 61 -1.77 -31.82 10.60
N PHE A 62 -1.55 -32.11 9.31
CA PHE A 62 -1.58 -33.46 8.74
C PHE A 62 -0.68 -34.47 9.46
N ARG A 63 0.46 -34.03 10.04
CA ARG A 63 1.33 -34.90 10.85
C ARG A 63 0.63 -35.40 12.11
N VAL A 64 -0.19 -34.56 12.77
CA VAL A 64 -0.99 -34.96 13.94
C VAL A 64 -1.99 -36.01 13.52
N MET A 65 -2.67 -35.85 12.40
CA MET A 65 -3.59 -36.84 11.85
C MET A 65 -2.87 -38.14 11.53
N SER A 66 -1.66 -38.12 10.92
CA SER A 66 -0.85 -39.26 10.65
C SER A 66 -0.48 -40.05 11.94
N VAL A 67 -0.06 -39.32 13.00
CA VAL A 67 0.27 -39.94 14.30
C VAL A 67 -0.96 -40.58 14.94
N LEU A 68 -2.13 -39.90 14.93
CA LEU A 68 -3.37 -40.45 15.43
C LEU A 68 -3.79 -41.75 14.68
N LEU A 69 -3.58 -41.75 13.36
CA LEU A 69 -3.86 -42.93 12.54
C LEU A 69 -2.94 -44.14 12.89
N VAL A 70 -1.65 -43.87 13.14
CA VAL A 70 -0.69 -44.88 13.61
C VAL A 70 -1.11 -45.42 14.98
N ILE A 71 -1.43 -44.53 15.94
CA ILE A 71 -1.87 -44.95 17.27
C ILE A 71 -3.14 -45.82 17.19
N TYR A 72 -4.12 -45.39 16.39
CA TYR A 72 -5.36 -46.14 16.19
C TYR A 72 -5.09 -47.51 15.55
N GLY A 73 -4.21 -47.58 14.54
CA GLY A 73 -3.77 -48.84 13.92
C GLY A 73 -3.11 -49.81 14.93
N VAL A 74 -2.24 -49.29 15.79
CA VAL A 74 -1.61 -50.06 16.89
C VAL A 74 -2.67 -50.61 17.87
N LEU A 75 -3.63 -49.79 18.26
CA LEU A 75 -4.72 -50.20 19.14
C LEU A 75 -5.57 -51.31 18.51
N LEU A 76 -5.86 -51.26 17.20
CA LEU A 76 -6.56 -52.31 16.48
C LEU A 76 -5.76 -53.63 16.45
N LEU A 77 -4.43 -53.54 16.28
CA LEU A 77 -3.54 -54.71 16.32
C LEU A 77 -3.57 -55.41 17.69
N PHE A 78 -3.43 -54.67 18.76
CA PHE A 78 -3.40 -55.23 20.12
C PHE A 78 -4.75 -55.69 20.60
N MET A 79 -5.85 -55.00 20.29
CA MET A 79 -7.18 -55.32 20.79
C MET A 79 -7.93 -56.35 19.93
N GLY A 80 -7.56 -56.52 18.66
CA GLY A 80 -8.26 -57.37 17.69
C GLY A 80 -9.76 -57.09 17.52
N LYS A 81 -10.19 -55.90 17.91
CA LYS A 81 -11.56 -55.38 17.84
C LYS A 81 -11.55 -53.89 17.94
N ASP A 82 -12.63 -53.25 17.53
CA ASP A 82 -12.82 -51.82 17.65
C ASP A 82 -12.72 -51.32 19.13
N PRO A 83 -11.82 -50.37 19.47
CA PRO A 83 -11.63 -49.93 20.83
C PRO A 83 -12.87 -49.22 21.34
N LYS A 84 -13.55 -49.83 22.34
CA LYS A 84 -14.68 -49.19 23.03
C LYS A 84 -14.18 -48.28 24.14
N PHE A 85 -14.17 -46.99 23.86
CA PHE A 85 -13.73 -45.98 24.83
C PHE A 85 -14.77 -45.77 25.92
N LYS A 86 -14.43 -46.11 27.18
CA LYS A 86 -15.33 -46.03 28.34
C LYS A 86 -15.74 -44.60 28.70
N ARG A 87 -14.93 -43.57 28.42
CA ARG A 87 -15.19 -42.15 28.71
C ARG A 87 -15.34 -41.35 27.43
N LYS A 88 -16.55 -41.27 26.90
CA LYS A 88 -16.86 -40.53 25.66
C LYS A 88 -16.53 -39.03 25.78
N THR A 89 -16.66 -38.44 26.97
CA THR A 89 -16.40 -37.00 27.24
C THR A 89 -14.98 -36.60 26.93
N ILE A 90 -13.98 -37.44 27.23
CA ILE A 90 -12.55 -37.16 26.92
C ILE A 90 -12.34 -37.04 25.41
N TRP A 91 -12.92 -37.95 24.62
CA TRP A 91 -12.76 -37.94 23.16
C TRP A 91 -13.51 -36.75 22.51
N ILE A 92 -14.69 -36.43 23.02
CA ILE A 92 -15.44 -35.24 22.57
C ILE A 92 -14.64 -33.97 22.91
N GLY A 93 -14.05 -33.88 24.11
CA GLY A 93 -13.21 -32.79 24.51
C GLY A 93 -11.97 -32.62 23.58
N GLY A 94 -11.28 -33.73 23.29
CA GLY A 94 -10.16 -33.75 22.35
C GLY A 94 -10.56 -33.30 20.93
N LEU A 95 -11.73 -33.73 20.45
CA LEU A 95 -12.26 -33.32 19.15
C LEU A 95 -12.59 -31.82 19.10
N ILE A 96 -13.27 -31.30 20.12
CA ILE A 96 -13.62 -29.86 20.23
C ILE A 96 -12.33 -29.02 20.30
N PHE A 97 -11.35 -29.44 21.09
CA PHE A 97 -10.04 -28.80 21.16
C PHE A 97 -9.39 -28.72 19.78
N TYR A 98 -9.35 -29.86 19.07
CA TYR A 98 -8.71 -29.95 17.77
C TYR A 98 -9.41 -29.11 16.70
N LEU A 99 -10.75 -29.07 16.70
CA LEU A 99 -11.53 -28.18 15.81
C LEU A 99 -11.23 -26.71 16.09
N GLY A 100 -11.08 -26.32 17.36
CA GLY A 100 -10.63 -25.00 17.75
C GLY A 100 -9.25 -24.66 17.20
N VAL A 101 -8.30 -25.60 17.26
CA VAL A 101 -6.94 -25.43 16.69
C VAL A 101 -7.00 -25.26 15.16
N LEU A 102 -7.79 -26.07 14.45
CA LEU A 102 -7.95 -25.95 12.99
C LEU A 102 -8.53 -24.59 12.61
N LEU A 103 -9.53 -24.11 13.33
CA LEU A 103 -10.10 -22.79 13.13
C LEU A 103 -9.05 -21.68 13.37
N PHE A 104 -8.27 -21.78 14.44
CA PHE A 104 -7.22 -20.80 14.76
C PHE A 104 -6.16 -20.70 13.66
N ILE A 105 -5.69 -21.83 13.15
CA ILE A 105 -4.69 -21.90 12.10
C ILE A 105 -5.24 -21.33 10.78
N GLU A 106 -6.51 -21.59 10.47
CA GLU A 106 -7.17 -21.05 9.27
C GLU A 106 -7.30 -19.51 9.34
N ILE A 107 -7.75 -18.98 10.47
CA ILE A 107 -7.80 -17.52 10.68
C ILE A 107 -6.40 -16.89 10.51
N GLY A 108 -5.35 -17.58 10.99
CA GLY A 108 -3.96 -17.17 10.83
C GLY A 108 -3.51 -17.13 9.37
N LEU A 109 -3.90 -18.11 8.56
CA LEU A 109 -3.63 -18.13 7.12
C LEU A 109 -4.29 -16.93 6.40
N PHE A 110 -5.58 -16.69 6.67
CA PHE A 110 -6.33 -15.60 6.06
C PHE A 110 -5.90 -14.21 6.56
N LYS A 111 -5.31 -14.13 7.75
CA LYS A 111 -4.62 -12.91 8.21
C LYS A 111 -3.39 -12.58 7.34
N GLN A 112 -2.62 -13.58 6.94
CA GLN A 112 -1.43 -13.39 6.07
C GLN A 112 -1.82 -13.04 4.64
N ILE A 113 -2.90 -13.64 4.11
CA ILE A 113 -3.38 -13.40 2.73
C ILE A 113 -4.13 -12.07 2.62
N ASN A 114 -4.57 -11.49 3.76
CA ASN A 114 -5.36 -10.26 3.86
C ASN A 114 -6.66 -10.26 3.02
N ARG A 115 -7.25 -11.45 2.83
CA ARG A 115 -8.52 -11.66 2.13
C ARG A 115 -9.45 -12.48 3.02
N ASP A 116 -10.60 -11.92 3.37
CA ASP A 116 -11.61 -12.59 4.20
C ASP A 116 -12.85 -13.04 3.37
N THR A 117 -12.74 -13.05 2.04
CA THR A 117 -13.79 -13.50 1.10
C THR A 117 -13.38 -14.78 0.40
N ALA A 118 -14.36 -15.58 -0.01
CA ALA A 118 -14.14 -16.84 -0.75
C ALA A 118 -13.23 -17.87 -0.05
N ILE A 119 -13.33 -17.96 1.29
CA ILE A 119 -12.47 -18.77 2.17
C ILE A 119 -12.34 -20.21 1.67
N ILE A 120 -13.48 -20.87 1.43
CA ILE A 120 -13.53 -22.29 1.01
C ILE A 120 -12.88 -22.46 -0.38
N SER A 121 -13.19 -21.58 -1.35
CA SER A 121 -12.67 -21.71 -2.71
C SER A 121 -11.17 -21.46 -2.81
N LEU A 122 -10.63 -20.49 -2.05
CA LEU A 122 -9.20 -20.22 -2.00
C LEU A 122 -8.41 -21.36 -1.35
N THR A 123 -8.92 -21.93 -0.25
CA THR A 123 -8.30 -23.10 0.38
C THR A 123 -8.35 -24.31 -0.53
N TRP A 124 -9.46 -24.51 -1.24
CA TRP A 124 -9.58 -25.56 -2.26
C TRP A 124 -8.58 -25.40 -3.39
N GLN A 125 -8.48 -24.21 -3.98
CA GLN A 125 -7.55 -23.94 -5.08
C GLN A 125 -6.09 -24.23 -4.70
N LYS A 126 -5.67 -23.79 -3.51
CA LYS A 126 -4.31 -24.07 -3.00
C LYS A 126 -4.05 -25.56 -2.82
N ILE A 127 -4.98 -26.28 -2.21
CA ILE A 127 -4.86 -27.71 -1.98
C ILE A 127 -4.85 -28.46 -3.32
N TYR A 128 -5.74 -28.09 -4.25
CA TYR A 128 -5.83 -28.72 -5.57
C TYR A 128 -4.55 -28.53 -6.39
N ALA A 129 -3.96 -27.32 -6.35
CA ALA A 129 -2.69 -27.04 -7.01
C ALA A 129 -1.56 -27.93 -6.49
N GLU A 130 -1.47 -28.13 -5.16
CA GLU A 130 -0.45 -28.99 -4.55
C GLU A 130 -0.67 -30.48 -4.81
N ILE A 131 -1.93 -30.94 -4.82
CA ILE A 131 -2.27 -32.32 -5.20
C ILE A 131 -1.86 -32.58 -6.66
N LYS A 132 -2.19 -31.64 -7.56
CA LYS A 132 -1.85 -31.72 -8.98
C LYS A 132 -0.34 -31.75 -9.23
N ALA A 133 0.39 -30.93 -8.50
CA ALA A 133 1.86 -30.85 -8.58
C ALA A 133 2.57 -31.97 -7.80
N ASN A 134 1.85 -32.77 -7.01
CA ASN A 134 2.37 -33.72 -6.03
C ASN A 134 3.51 -33.14 -5.18
N GLN A 135 3.29 -31.95 -4.65
CA GLN A 135 4.26 -31.23 -3.82
C GLN A 135 3.61 -30.75 -2.53
N ILE A 136 4.43 -30.37 -1.56
CA ILE A 136 4.02 -29.74 -0.31
C ILE A 136 4.92 -28.53 -0.10
N SER A 137 4.53 -27.40 -0.67
CA SER A 137 5.32 -26.16 -0.68
C SER A 137 4.65 -25.00 0.07
N GLN A 138 3.30 -24.94 0.05
CA GLN A 138 2.56 -23.80 0.61
C GLN A 138 1.81 -24.16 1.89
N SER A 139 1.51 -23.15 2.71
CA SER A 139 0.60 -23.30 3.85
C SER A 139 -0.85 -23.35 3.36
N VAL A 140 -1.59 -24.36 3.81
CA VAL A 140 -3.02 -24.57 3.49
C VAL A 140 -3.92 -24.43 4.74
N GLY A 141 -3.43 -23.77 5.78
CA GLY A 141 -4.19 -23.47 6.99
C GLY A 141 -4.66 -24.71 7.74
N GLY A 142 -5.91 -24.69 8.18
CA GLY A 142 -6.61 -25.79 8.86
C GLY A 142 -7.27 -26.79 7.88
N GLY A 143 -7.00 -26.69 6.57
CA GLY A 143 -7.60 -27.53 5.52
C GLY A 143 -9.08 -27.23 5.31
N MET A 144 -9.79 -28.11 4.60
CA MET A 144 -11.21 -27.90 4.30
C MET A 144 -12.09 -27.82 5.55
N ILE A 145 -11.74 -28.56 6.62
CA ILE A 145 -12.47 -28.47 7.90
C ILE A 145 -12.28 -27.09 8.52
N GLY A 146 -11.03 -26.59 8.59
CA GLY A 146 -10.74 -25.25 9.09
C GLY A 146 -11.41 -24.16 8.26
N ALA A 147 -11.35 -24.26 6.93
CA ALA A 147 -11.98 -23.32 6.00
C ALA A 147 -13.50 -23.26 6.13
N THR A 148 -14.15 -24.42 6.29
CA THR A 148 -15.60 -24.50 6.52
C THR A 148 -15.99 -23.86 7.86
N LEU A 149 -15.27 -24.21 8.94
CA LEU A 149 -15.49 -23.61 10.26
C LEU A 149 -15.27 -22.09 10.25
N TYR A 150 -14.20 -21.63 9.59
CA TYR A 150 -13.91 -20.21 9.51
C TYR A 150 -14.94 -19.46 8.64
N SER A 151 -15.38 -20.03 7.53
CA SER A 151 -16.44 -19.45 6.70
C SER A 151 -17.73 -19.23 7.48
N VAL A 152 -18.15 -20.23 8.28
CA VAL A 152 -19.36 -20.15 9.11
C VAL A 152 -19.19 -19.14 10.24
N THR A 153 -18.08 -19.22 10.98
CA THR A 153 -17.86 -18.31 12.12
C THR A 153 -17.61 -16.87 11.66
N TYR A 154 -16.93 -16.68 10.53
CA TYR A 154 -16.74 -15.36 9.94
C TYR A 154 -18.05 -14.70 9.54
N PHE A 155 -18.94 -15.47 8.91
CA PHE A 155 -20.29 -14.99 8.54
C PHE A 155 -21.11 -14.57 9.76
N LEU A 156 -21.04 -15.35 10.87
CA LEU A 156 -21.86 -15.10 12.08
C LEU A 156 -21.30 -13.97 12.97
N VAL A 157 -19.98 -13.91 13.16
CA VAL A 157 -19.37 -13.07 14.22
C VAL A 157 -18.10 -12.33 13.74
N SER A 158 -17.85 -12.27 12.44
CA SER A 158 -16.66 -11.63 11.85
C SER A 158 -15.33 -12.23 12.34
N LYS A 159 -14.21 -11.70 11.89
CA LYS A 159 -12.85 -12.20 12.18
C LYS A 159 -12.53 -12.23 13.68
N PHE A 160 -12.84 -11.15 14.39
CA PHE A 160 -12.58 -11.05 15.82
C PHE A 160 -13.38 -12.08 16.61
N GLY A 161 -14.69 -12.22 16.32
CA GLY A 161 -15.54 -13.21 16.96
C GLY A 161 -15.08 -14.65 16.67
N SER A 162 -14.56 -14.93 15.47
CA SER A 162 -14.00 -16.24 15.12
C SER A 162 -12.78 -16.61 15.97
N TYR A 163 -11.90 -15.65 16.32
CA TYR A 163 -10.83 -15.86 17.29
C TYR A 163 -11.39 -16.22 18.68
N VAL A 164 -12.39 -15.48 19.14
CA VAL A 164 -13.04 -15.75 20.45
C VAL A 164 -13.65 -17.15 20.48
N ILE A 165 -14.38 -17.55 19.43
CA ILE A 165 -14.95 -18.90 19.33
C ILE A 165 -13.84 -19.97 19.33
N SER A 166 -12.73 -19.74 18.60
CA SER A 166 -11.59 -20.65 18.57
C SER A 166 -11.00 -20.85 19.97
N PHE A 167 -10.75 -19.77 20.72
CA PHE A 167 -10.22 -19.83 22.08
C PHE A 167 -11.21 -20.51 23.07
N ILE A 168 -12.51 -20.24 22.94
CA ILE A 168 -13.55 -20.91 23.76
C ILE A 168 -13.58 -22.42 23.44
N ALA A 169 -13.51 -22.80 22.17
CA ALA A 169 -13.47 -24.21 21.77
C ALA A 169 -12.21 -24.90 22.28
N MET A 170 -11.03 -24.26 22.17
CA MET A 170 -9.79 -24.80 22.73
C MET A 170 -9.85 -24.93 24.24
N GLY A 171 -10.32 -23.90 24.95
CA GLY A 171 -10.43 -23.91 26.41
C GLY A 171 -11.41 -24.95 26.92
N SER A 172 -12.65 -24.97 26.41
CA SER A 172 -13.68 -25.93 26.80
C SER A 172 -13.30 -27.37 26.39
N GLY A 173 -12.70 -27.54 25.20
CA GLY A 173 -12.19 -28.83 24.74
C GLY A 173 -11.07 -29.37 25.64
N ALA A 174 -10.12 -28.52 26.06
CA ALA A 174 -9.05 -28.90 26.98
C ALA A 174 -9.60 -29.29 28.37
N LEU A 175 -10.55 -28.57 28.91
CA LEU A 175 -11.18 -28.90 30.21
C LEU A 175 -11.90 -30.25 30.16
N LEU A 176 -12.66 -30.51 29.10
CA LEU A 176 -13.34 -31.79 28.91
C LEU A 176 -12.34 -32.94 28.69
N PHE A 177 -11.22 -32.68 27.93
CA PHE A 177 -10.18 -33.67 27.68
C PHE A 177 -9.41 -34.04 28.95
N LEU A 178 -9.08 -33.05 29.78
CA LEU A 178 -8.38 -33.26 31.04
C LEU A 178 -9.33 -33.71 32.16
N ASN A 179 -10.65 -33.74 31.93
CA ASN A 179 -11.70 -34.05 32.90
C ASN A 179 -11.63 -33.19 34.15
N ILE A 180 -11.35 -31.88 33.99
CA ILE A 180 -11.29 -30.90 35.05
C ILE A 180 -12.64 -30.23 35.15
N GLY A 181 -13.21 -30.16 36.38
CA GLY A 181 -14.47 -29.47 36.65
C GLY A 181 -14.32 -27.94 36.50
N LEU A 182 -15.33 -27.28 35.95
CA LEU A 182 -15.37 -25.81 35.86
C LEU A 182 -15.18 -25.13 37.22
N ASN A 183 -15.72 -25.73 38.29
CA ASN A 183 -15.58 -25.20 39.64
C ASN A 183 -14.13 -25.23 40.12
N ASP A 184 -13.38 -26.27 39.82
CA ASP A 184 -11.94 -26.39 40.18
C ASP A 184 -11.08 -25.33 39.49
N VAL A 185 -11.45 -24.98 38.25
CA VAL A 185 -10.78 -23.91 37.48
C VAL A 185 -11.10 -22.54 38.09
N ILE A 186 -12.37 -22.28 38.39
CA ILE A 186 -12.82 -21.00 38.98
C ILE A 186 -12.16 -20.81 40.36
N GLU A 187 -12.07 -21.86 41.17
CA GLU A 187 -11.40 -21.81 42.46
C GLU A 187 -9.90 -21.51 42.35
N LYS A 188 -9.21 -22.17 41.40
CA LYS A 188 -7.78 -21.86 41.10
C LYS A 188 -7.57 -20.47 40.57
N ILE A 189 -8.45 -19.97 39.71
CA ILE A 189 -8.35 -18.57 39.20
C ILE A 189 -8.58 -17.60 40.35
N ARG A 190 -9.56 -17.87 41.25
CA ARG A 190 -9.84 -17.02 42.39
C ARG A 190 -8.69 -16.98 43.41
N THR A 191 -8.06 -18.12 43.68
CA THR A 191 -6.88 -18.20 44.56
C THR A 191 -5.66 -17.51 43.92
N TRP A 192 -5.42 -17.70 42.62
CA TRP A 192 -4.35 -17.04 41.89
C TRP A 192 -4.60 -15.54 41.73
N GLY A 193 -5.83 -15.13 41.46
CA GLY A 193 -6.25 -13.72 41.41
C GLY A 193 -6.11 -13.03 42.78
N GLY A 194 -6.41 -13.74 43.89
CA GLY A 194 -6.19 -13.26 45.24
C GLY A 194 -4.71 -13.01 45.55
N SER A 195 -3.84 -13.98 45.24
CA SER A 195 -2.37 -13.83 45.41
C SER A 195 -1.74 -12.77 44.49
N ALA A 196 -2.28 -12.59 43.31
CA ALA A 196 -1.84 -11.52 42.40
C ALA A 196 -2.29 -10.11 42.87
N ALA A 197 -3.48 -10.02 43.46
CA ALA A 197 -3.98 -8.79 44.09
C ALA A 197 -3.17 -8.41 45.35
N GLU A 198 -2.87 -9.38 46.21
CA GLU A 198 -2.00 -9.17 47.38
C GLU A 198 -0.58 -8.72 46.96
N SER A 199 0.01 -9.34 45.94
CA SER A 199 1.34 -8.93 45.42
C SER A 199 1.34 -7.56 44.74
N MET A 200 0.23 -7.12 44.18
CA MET A 200 0.06 -5.76 43.64
C MET A 200 -0.15 -4.72 44.75
N ASP A 201 -0.86 -5.08 45.84
CA ASP A 201 -1.05 -4.20 46.98
C ASP A 201 0.26 -4.05 47.79
N GLU A 202 1.05 -5.12 47.97
CA GLU A 202 2.38 -5.04 48.56
C GLU A 202 3.33 -4.15 47.73
N LYS A 203 3.31 -4.27 46.41
CA LYS A 203 4.09 -3.37 45.50
C LYS A 203 3.59 -1.93 45.57
N LYS A 204 2.31 -1.69 45.72
CA LYS A 204 1.75 -0.35 45.89
C LYS A 204 2.16 0.25 47.24
N GLN A 205 2.14 -0.53 48.33
CA GLN A 205 2.63 -0.09 49.64
C GLN A 205 4.13 0.22 49.60
N GLN A 206 4.97 -0.63 49.03
CA GLN A 206 6.41 -0.37 48.88
C GLN A 206 6.70 0.88 48.00
N LEU A 207 5.88 1.15 46.98
CA LEU A 207 6.00 2.36 46.17
C LEU A 207 5.56 3.63 46.92
N SER A 208 4.52 3.53 47.76
CA SER A 208 4.08 4.65 48.62
C SER A 208 5.10 4.95 49.71
N GLU A 209 5.66 3.93 50.37
CA GLU A 209 6.72 4.08 51.37
C GLU A 209 8.00 4.70 50.78
N ARG A 210 8.40 4.28 49.58
CA ARG A 210 9.53 4.93 48.87
C ARG A 210 9.25 6.36 48.46
N GLN A 211 8.01 6.71 48.17
CA GLN A 211 7.63 8.11 47.93
C GLN A 211 7.59 8.95 49.19
N GLU A 212 7.16 8.40 50.33
CA GLU A 212 7.21 9.07 51.62
C GLU A 212 8.64 9.24 52.14
N GLU A 213 9.51 8.23 51.95
CA GLU A 213 10.95 8.33 52.29
C GLU A 213 11.61 9.45 51.43
N LYS A 214 11.33 9.49 50.15
CA LYS A 214 11.83 10.57 49.28
C LYS A 214 11.31 11.95 49.66
N LYS A 215 10.07 12.05 50.15
CA LYS A 215 9.50 13.28 50.68
C LYS A 215 10.20 13.67 52.01
N LYS A 216 10.41 12.73 52.94
CA LYS A 216 11.12 12.95 54.22
C LYS A 216 12.58 13.36 53.99
N LEU A 217 13.26 12.74 53.00
CA LEU A 217 14.63 13.12 52.60
C LEU A 217 14.72 14.54 51.98
N LYS A 218 13.71 14.92 51.18
CA LYS A 218 13.64 16.31 50.66
C LYS A 218 13.40 17.30 51.77
N THR A 219 12.49 17.03 52.69
CA THR A 219 12.17 17.92 53.83
C THR A 219 13.36 18.03 54.82
N GLN A 220 14.16 16.94 54.99
CA GLN A 220 15.40 17.00 55.78
C GLN A 220 16.51 17.81 55.08
N LYS A 221 16.64 17.71 53.75
CA LYS A 221 17.58 18.52 52.98
C LYS A 221 17.19 19.99 52.95
N GLU A 222 15.91 20.31 52.94
CA GLU A 222 15.41 21.71 53.06
C GLU A 222 15.62 22.26 54.47
N LYS A 223 15.36 21.49 55.54
CA LYS A 223 15.65 21.89 56.91
C LYS A 223 17.16 22.06 57.16
N LYS A 224 18.04 21.24 56.53
CA LYS A 224 19.48 21.38 56.64
C LYS A 224 20.01 22.62 55.88
N LYS A 225 19.40 23.00 54.74
CA LYS A 225 19.70 24.23 54.02
C LYS A 225 19.23 25.48 54.77
N LEU A 226 18.12 25.42 55.55
CA LEU A 226 17.64 26.53 56.39
C LEU A 226 18.50 26.72 57.68
N SER A 227 19.13 25.64 58.18
CA SER A 227 19.98 25.74 59.37
C SER A 227 21.41 26.18 59.03
N GLU A 228 21.87 26.06 57.80
CA GLU A 228 23.20 26.59 57.37
C GLU A 228 23.19 28.05 56.96
N ASN A 229 22.00 28.65 56.72
CA ASN A 229 21.89 30.09 56.41
C ASN A 229 21.63 30.98 57.62
N SER A 230 21.63 30.44 58.85
CA SER A 230 21.36 31.21 60.09
C SER A 230 22.60 31.60 60.90
N VAL A 231 23.81 31.50 60.33
CA VAL A 231 25.03 31.97 61.02
C VAL A 231 25.83 32.83 60.06
N ARG A 232 25.41 34.08 59.94
CA ARG A 232 26.28 35.24 59.67
C ARG A 232 25.58 36.49 60.11
N GLU A 233 25.79 36.85 61.39
CA GLU A 233 25.63 38.21 61.90
C GLU A 233 26.67 39.10 61.27
N LEU A 234 26.22 40.28 60.79
CA LEU A 234 27.05 41.48 60.78
C LEU A 234 26.14 42.71 60.94
N SER A 235 26.56 43.51 61.84
CA SER A 235 26.05 44.66 62.59
C SER A 235 25.60 45.85 61.74
N PRO A 236 25.01 46.90 62.43
CA PRO A 236 23.99 47.78 61.87
C PRO A 236 24.58 49.13 61.42
N GLY A 237 23.94 49.69 60.40
CA GLY A 237 24.25 51.06 59.97
C GLY A 237 23.38 51.48 58.81
N GLU A 238 22.54 52.40 59.18
CA GLU A 238 21.88 53.42 58.39
C GLU A 238 20.48 53.12 57.79
N LYS A 239 19.54 53.71 58.54
CA LYS A 239 18.18 54.12 58.18
C LYS A 239 18.20 55.29 57.24
N LEU A 240 17.10 55.43 56.53
CA LEU A 240 16.41 56.58 55.95
C LEU A 240 16.55 56.75 54.42
N ALA A 241 15.49 56.53 53.77
CA ALA A 241 14.56 57.48 53.21
C ALA A 241 13.74 56.91 52.03
N GLN A 242 12.44 57.02 52.27
CA GLN A 242 11.37 57.38 51.35
C GLN A 242 11.05 56.47 50.12
N GLU A 243 9.96 55.80 50.28
CA GLU A 243 8.59 56.03 49.72
C GLU A 243 8.43 56.09 48.21
N SER A 244 7.53 55.21 47.83
CA SER A 244 6.60 55.24 46.69
C SER A 244 7.17 54.94 45.29
N GLN A 245 6.90 53.80 44.81
CA GLN A 245 5.99 53.56 43.65
C GLN A 245 5.90 52.08 43.26
N GLU A 246 4.69 51.63 43.31
CA GLU A 246 4.00 50.58 42.49
C GLU A 246 4.78 49.50 41.76
N THR A 247 4.66 48.30 42.31
CA THR A 247 4.21 47.05 41.71
C THR A 247 4.56 46.75 40.26
N SER A 248 5.56 45.89 40.08
CA SER A 248 5.52 44.83 39.08
C SER A 248 6.33 43.64 39.60
N ILE A 249 5.64 42.56 39.89
CA ILE A 249 6.25 41.30 40.28
C ILE A 249 6.77 40.66 39.00
N GLU A 250 8.01 40.84 38.66
CA GLU A 250 8.77 40.01 37.76
C GLU A 250 9.19 38.75 38.52
N VAL A 251 8.63 37.61 38.09
CA VAL A 251 9.11 36.32 38.50
C VAL A 251 10.39 36.04 37.70
N GLU A 252 11.54 36.25 38.30
CA GLU A 252 12.82 35.76 37.78
C GLU A 252 12.76 34.22 37.68
N GLN A 253 12.60 33.74 36.46
CA GLN A 253 12.93 32.34 36.10
C GLN A 253 14.46 32.27 36.04
N GLU A 254 15.07 31.57 36.99
CA GLU A 254 16.43 31.04 36.82
C GLU A 254 16.48 30.18 35.56
N GLN A 255 16.99 30.74 34.48
CA GLN A 255 17.39 29.99 33.31
C GLN A 255 18.59 29.11 33.67
N MET A 256 18.35 27.83 33.89
CA MET A 256 19.41 26.83 33.73
C MET A 256 19.88 26.92 32.27
N THR A 257 21.03 27.48 32.04
CA THR A 257 21.74 27.39 30.77
C THR A 257 22.13 25.94 30.55
N LEU A 258 21.31 25.22 29.77
CA LEU A 258 21.71 23.95 29.17
C LEU A 258 22.72 24.28 28.07
N GLU A 259 23.97 23.88 28.23
CA GLU A 259 24.92 23.86 27.12
C GLU A 259 24.42 22.80 26.12
N ILE A 260 23.83 23.26 25.02
CA ILE A 260 23.42 22.45 23.91
C ILE A 260 24.58 22.50 22.90
N ASP A 261 25.38 21.44 22.82
CA ASP A 261 26.32 21.26 21.74
C ASP A 261 25.58 21.18 20.41
N SER A 262 25.70 22.24 19.61
CA SER A 262 25.04 22.32 18.31
C SER A 262 25.84 21.51 17.30
N TYR A 263 25.17 20.61 16.58
CA TYR A 263 25.71 19.88 15.41
C TYR A 263 26.33 20.83 14.37
N GLN A 264 25.86 22.10 14.31
CA GLN A 264 26.41 23.12 13.39
C GLN A 264 27.84 23.54 13.76
N ASP A 265 28.22 23.51 15.03
CA ASP A 265 29.58 23.88 15.46
C ASP A 265 30.60 22.78 15.09
N SER A 266 30.16 21.52 15.07
CA SER A 266 30.96 20.40 14.60
C SER A 266 31.13 20.42 13.06
N TYR A 267 30.09 20.83 12.33
CA TYR A 267 30.07 20.91 10.87
C TYR A 267 30.97 22.04 10.35
N ASN A 268 31.00 23.17 11.00
CA ASN A 268 31.88 24.30 10.64
C ASN A 268 33.36 24.00 10.89
N LYS A 269 33.70 23.19 11.90
CA LYS A 269 35.08 22.73 12.12
C LYS A 269 35.58 21.73 11.07
N GLU A 270 34.70 20.87 10.53
CA GLU A 270 35.07 19.94 9.45
C GLU A 270 35.19 20.62 8.07
N GLN A 271 34.40 21.64 7.77
CA GLN A 271 34.50 22.39 6.51
C GLN A 271 35.81 23.19 6.41
N ILE A 272 36.30 23.75 7.51
CA ILE A 272 37.58 24.49 7.52
C ILE A 272 38.78 23.55 7.30
N SER A 273 38.66 22.28 7.67
CA SER A 273 39.73 21.28 7.42
C SER A 273 39.69 20.66 6.02
N ARG A 274 38.52 20.69 5.33
CA ARG A 274 38.37 20.17 3.96
C ARG A 274 38.72 21.19 2.87
N SER A 275 38.59 22.49 3.13
CA SER A 275 38.90 23.54 2.16
C SER A 275 40.40 23.73 1.88
N LYS A 276 41.28 23.07 2.64
CA LYS A 276 42.76 23.14 2.44
C LYS A 276 43.35 21.97 1.66
N LYS A 277 42.53 21.05 1.08
CA LYS A 277 42.99 19.85 0.35
C LYS A 277 42.35 19.67 -1.04
N ALA A 278 41.74 20.67 -1.60
CA ALA A 278 41.17 20.60 -2.94
C ALA A 278 41.86 21.63 -3.86
N THR A 279 43.08 21.36 -4.20
CA THR A 279 43.74 22.02 -5.36
C THR A 279 44.43 20.93 -6.17
N GLU A 280 44.12 20.92 -7.48
CA GLU A 280 44.75 20.21 -8.58
C GLU A 280 44.44 18.72 -8.75
N LYS A 281 43.55 18.44 -9.68
CA LYS A 281 43.61 17.33 -10.62
C LYS A 281 43.23 17.84 -12.03
N PRO A 282 43.92 17.29 -13.07
CA PRO A 282 44.14 18.02 -14.32
C PRO A 282 43.00 17.90 -15.32
N ALA A 283 42.99 18.88 -16.22
CA ALA A 283 42.04 19.07 -17.32
C ALA A 283 42.16 18.04 -18.50
N GLU A 284 42.77 16.88 -18.26
CA GLU A 284 42.94 15.87 -19.33
C GLU A 284 41.82 14.82 -19.40
N GLU A 285 41.07 14.60 -18.33
CA GLU A 285 39.92 13.66 -18.36
C GLU A 285 38.66 14.21 -19.05
N LEU A 286 38.60 15.51 -19.34
CA LEU A 286 37.45 16.13 -20.02
C LEU A 286 37.51 16.01 -21.55
N LYS A 287 38.71 15.77 -22.15
CA LYS A 287 38.87 15.66 -23.60
C LYS A 287 38.51 14.29 -24.20
N GLU A 288 38.59 13.22 -23.41
CA GLU A 288 38.13 11.88 -23.86
C GLU A 288 36.59 11.70 -23.82
N LYS A 289 35.87 12.56 -23.08
CA LYS A 289 34.42 12.52 -23.05
C LYS A 289 33.73 13.31 -24.16
N GLU A 290 34.44 14.21 -24.82
CA GLU A 290 33.88 14.97 -25.95
C GLU A 290 33.69 14.15 -27.24
N GLN A 291 34.29 12.96 -27.34
CA GLN A 291 34.11 12.08 -28.51
C GLN A 291 32.91 11.14 -28.44
N LEU A 292 32.18 11.10 -27.28
CA LEU A 292 30.99 10.29 -27.13
C LEU A 292 29.68 11.06 -27.42
N LEU A 293 29.77 12.32 -27.85
CA LEU A 293 28.60 13.19 -28.07
C LEU A 293 27.98 13.06 -29.47
N ASP A 294 28.43 12.08 -30.27
CA ASP A 294 27.89 11.81 -31.61
C ASP A 294 26.68 10.84 -31.56
N PHE A 295 25.91 10.89 -30.46
CA PHE A 295 24.59 10.27 -30.43
C PHE A 295 23.59 11.21 -31.12
N ASP A 296 22.76 10.62 -31.97
CA ASP A 296 21.66 11.22 -32.73
C ASP A 296 20.61 11.87 -31.79
N ILE A 297 20.96 13.01 -31.16
CA ILE A 297 20.01 13.81 -30.42
C ILE A 297 19.25 14.64 -31.46
N PRO A 298 17.92 14.46 -31.58
CA PRO A 298 17.14 15.22 -32.57
C PRO A 298 17.29 16.73 -32.35
N GLU A 299 17.34 17.51 -33.43
CA GLU A 299 17.28 18.96 -33.34
C GLU A 299 15.91 19.39 -32.78
N GLU A 300 15.93 20.38 -31.89
CA GLU A 300 14.71 20.93 -31.34
C GLU A 300 14.03 21.82 -32.40
N VAL A 301 12.80 21.52 -32.75
CA VAL A 301 11.91 22.49 -33.40
C VAL A 301 11.54 23.53 -32.35
N GLU A 302 12.28 24.64 -32.29
CA GLU A 302 11.99 25.71 -31.34
C GLU A 302 10.55 26.23 -31.52
N ASN A 303 9.70 26.07 -30.52
CA ASN A 303 8.43 26.77 -30.42
C ASN A 303 8.66 28.23 -29.99
N ILE A 304 9.35 29.01 -30.83
CA ILE A 304 9.72 30.40 -30.52
C ILE A 304 8.46 31.25 -30.36
N ASP A 305 7.45 31.01 -31.17
CA ASP A 305 6.22 31.80 -31.22
C ASP A 305 5.11 31.34 -30.24
N TYR A 306 5.37 30.25 -29.46
CA TYR A 306 4.34 29.73 -28.52
C TYR A 306 4.19 30.66 -27.32
N VAL A 307 2.97 31.19 -27.16
CA VAL A 307 2.57 32.09 -26.05
C VAL A 307 1.84 31.29 -24.98
N LEU A 308 2.24 31.44 -23.73
CA LEU A 308 1.54 30.81 -22.61
C LEU A 308 0.15 31.45 -22.39
N PRO A 309 -0.89 30.65 -22.04
CA PRO A 309 -2.21 31.19 -21.68
C PRO A 309 -2.14 32.21 -20.55
N GLY A 310 -2.76 33.35 -20.75
CA GLY A 310 -2.80 34.44 -19.77
C GLY A 310 -3.87 34.22 -18.69
N ILE A 311 -3.76 35.00 -17.60
CA ILE A 311 -4.72 34.98 -16.48
C ILE A 311 -6.09 35.54 -16.88
N ASP A 312 -6.15 36.31 -17.96
CA ASP A 312 -7.37 36.89 -18.55
C ASP A 312 -8.36 35.83 -19.05
N LEU A 313 -7.93 34.59 -19.30
CA LEU A 313 -8.81 33.45 -19.61
C LEU A 313 -9.58 32.93 -18.40
N LEU A 314 -9.24 33.38 -17.20
CA LEU A 314 -9.85 32.97 -15.94
C LEU A 314 -10.81 34.03 -15.41
N ASN A 315 -11.95 33.59 -14.88
CA ASN A 315 -12.99 34.47 -14.35
C ASN A 315 -12.60 35.05 -12.97
N GLU A 316 -12.94 36.34 -12.76
CA GLU A 316 -12.92 36.93 -11.43
C GLU A 316 -14.17 36.49 -10.65
N ILE A 317 -13.95 35.83 -9.50
CA ILE A 317 -15.04 35.50 -8.58
C ILE A 317 -14.94 36.47 -7.39
N PRO A 318 -15.98 37.29 -7.14
CA PRO A 318 -15.96 38.23 -6.03
C PRO A 318 -15.92 37.47 -4.68
N LEU A 319 -15.12 37.99 -3.75
CA LEU A 319 -15.04 37.43 -2.41
C LEU A 319 -16.40 37.47 -1.72
N THR A 320 -16.79 36.34 -1.13
CA THR A 320 -18.04 36.24 -0.37
C THR A 320 -17.93 37.04 0.92
N ASP A 321 -18.91 37.89 1.21
CA ASP A 321 -18.97 38.65 2.48
C ASP A 321 -19.20 37.70 3.66
N GLN A 322 -18.18 37.50 4.46
CA GLN A 322 -18.18 36.69 5.70
C GLN A 322 -18.37 37.51 6.97
N SER A 323 -18.82 38.78 6.90
CA SER A 323 -18.99 39.65 8.08
C SER A 323 -19.95 39.06 9.13
N LYS A 324 -20.92 38.24 8.72
CA LYS A 324 -21.84 37.54 9.63
C LYS A 324 -21.15 36.39 10.40
N GLU A 325 -20.16 35.77 9.78
CA GLU A 325 -19.40 34.67 10.41
C GLU A 325 -18.60 35.13 11.62
N TYR A 326 -18.06 36.39 11.65
CA TYR A 326 -17.35 36.90 12.83
C TYR A 326 -18.21 36.86 14.09
N LYS A 327 -19.48 37.28 13.98
CA LYS A 327 -20.42 37.28 15.13
C LYS A 327 -20.75 35.83 15.54
N LEU A 328 -20.82 34.89 14.57
CA LEU A 328 -21.05 33.49 14.85
C LEU A 328 -19.85 32.85 15.53
N VAL A 329 -18.63 33.21 15.11
CA VAL A 329 -17.38 32.76 15.74
C VAL A 329 -17.35 33.15 17.22
N GLU A 330 -17.66 34.41 17.57
CA GLU A 330 -17.73 34.86 18.96
C GLU A 330 -18.76 34.09 19.80
N LYS A 331 -19.96 33.82 19.22
CA LYS A 331 -20.98 33.00 19.85
C LYS A 331 -20.50 31.55 20.03
N ASN A 332 -19.85 30.96 19.03
CA ASN A 332 -19.34 29.63 19.08
C ASN A 332 -18.24 29.45 20.13
N VAL A 333 -17.39 30.44 20.36
CA VAL A 333 -16.42 30.42 21.45
C VAL A 333 -17.15 30.25 22.80
N GLN A 334 -18.19 31.06 23.06
CA GLN A 334 -18.95 30.96 24.30
C GLN A 334 -19.66 29.60 24.45
N VAL A 335 -20.18 29.04 23.35
CA VAL A 335 -20.84 27.71 23.35
C VAL A 335 -19.81 26.63 23.66
N LEU A 336 -18.63 26.66 23.04
CA LEU A 336 -17.56 25.69 23.28
C LEU A 336 -17.11 25.70 24.75
N GLU A 337 -16.82 26.88 25.32
CA GLU A 337 -16.37 27.01 26.71
C GLU A 337 -17.44 26.54 27.71
N ARG A 338 -18.71 26.93 27.53
CA ARG A 338 -19.82 26.47 28.35
C ARG A 338 -20.02 24.94 28.24
N THR A 339 -19.82 24.39 27.06
CA THR A 339 -19.94 22.93 26.85
C THR A 339 -18.81 22.20 27.58
N PHE A 340 -17.56 22.69 27.50
CA PHE A 340 -16.46 22.12 28.26
C PHE A 340 -16.71 22.18 29.77
N ASP A 341 -17.15 23.31 30.28
CA ASP A 341 -17.50 23.47 31.71
C ASP A 341 -18.60 22.48 32.14
N SER A 342 -19.64 22.30 31.32
CA SER A 342 -20.75 21.38 31.59
C SER A 342 -20.31 19.92 31.70
N PHE A 343 -19.27 19.52 30.92
CA PHE A 343 -18.67 18.19 30.98
C PHE A 343 -17.48 18.09 31.95
N GLY A 344 -17.22 19.15 32.74
CA GLY A 344 -16.14 19.18 33.73
C GLY A 344 -14.76 19.11 33.07
N VAL A 345 -14.56 19.77 31.93
CA VAL A 345 -13.30 19.87 31.19
C VAL A 345 -12.85 21.33 31.29
N ASP A 346 -11.78 21.60 32.02
CA ASP A 346 -11.19 22.94 32.08
C ASP A 346 -10.33 23.15 30.80
N ALA A 347 -10.88 23.91 29.86
CA ALA A 347 -10.25 24.22 28.58
C ALA A 347 -10.75 25.56 28.05
N LYS A 348 -9.84 26.37 27.50
CA LYS A 348 -10.16 27.73 27.02
C LYS A 348 -9.85 27.85 25.53
N VAL A 349 -10.66 28.64 24.81
CA VAL A 349 -10.40 29.00 23.42
C VAL A 349 -9.40 30.16 23.39
N VAL A 350 -8.20 29.92 22.85
CA VAL A 350 -7.13 30.89 22.78
C VAL A 350 -7.19 31.72 21.49
N ARG A 351 -7.58 31.04 20.38
CA ARG A 351 -7.60 31.65 19.05
C ARG A 351 -8.69 31.04 18.21
N ALA A 352 -9.33 31.84 17.37
CA ALA A 352 -10.18 31.40 16.29
C ALA A 352 -9.63 31.92 14.96
N SER A 353 -9.56 31.05 13.94
CA SER A 353 -9.13 31.40 12.59
C SER A 353 -10.27 31.08 11.62
N LEU A 354 -10.84 32.12 11.02
CA LEU A 354 -11.90 32.00 10.03
C LEU A 354 -11.27 31.68 8.67
N GLY A 355 -11.51 30.48 8.16
CA GLY A 355 -11.08 30.07 6.83
C GLY A 355 -12.22 30.13 5.80
N PRO A 356 -11.94 29.73 4.54
CA PRO A 356 -12.94 29.79 3.47
C PRO A 356 -14.19 28.93 3.73
N SER A 357 -14.02 27.73 4.25
CA SER A 357 -15.11 26.75 4.45
C SER A 357 -15.31 26.36 5.91
N VAL A 358 -14.30 26.51 6.76
CA VAL A 358 -14.33 26.15 8.18
C VAL A 358 -13.64 27.18 9.04
N THR A 359 -14.10 27.30 10.29
CA THR A 359 -13.41 28.06 11.34
C THR A 359 -12.67 27.09 12.25
N LYS A 360 -11.38 27.34 12.48
CA LYS A 360 -10.53 26.58 13.39
C LYS A 360 -10.43 27.29 14.73
N PHE A 361 -10.89 26.63 15.81
CA PHE A 361 -10.72 27.08 17.18
C PHE A 361 -9.53 26.34 17.81
N GLU A 362 -8.55 27.12 18.31
CA GLU A 362 -7.39 26.57 19.03
C GLU A 362 -7.70 26.58 20.53
N ILE A 363 -7.75 25.38 21.11
CA ILE A 363 -8.16 25.14 22.49
C ILE A 363 -6.94 24.82 23.34
N GLN A 364 -6.79 25.50 24.47
CA GLN A 364 -5.77 25.20 25.48
C GLN A 364 -6.38 24.44 26.64
N PRO A 365 -6.09 23.14 26.78
CA PRO A 365 -6.48 22.37 27.96
C PRO A 365 -5.71 22.83 29.20
N ALA A 366 -6.36 22.89 30.37
CA ALA A 366 -5.67 23.11 31.63
C ALA A 366 -4.74 21.91 31.96
N VAL A 367 -3.73 22.18 32.80
CA VAL A 367 -2.77 21.15 33.22
C VAL A 367 -3.47 20.00 33.93
N GLY A 368 -3.28 18.77 33.43
CA GLY A 368 -3.90 17.57 33.98
C GLY A 368 -5.14 17.10 33.20
N VAL A 369 -5.67 17.87 32.26
CA VAL A 369 -6.75 17.44 31.37
C VAL A 369 -6.21 16.50 30.30
N LYS A 370 -6.77 15.29 30.20
CA LYS A 370 -6.38 14.33 29.17
C LYS A 370 -6.95 14.74 27.82
N VAL A 371 -6.12 14.74 26.77
CA VAL A 371 -6.53 15.00 25.38
C VAL A 371 -7.70 14.12 24.95
N SER A 372 -7.68 12.82 25.33
CA SER A 372 -8.75 11.87 25.00
C SER A 372 -10.12 12.24 25.60
N LYS A 373 -10.16 13.01 26.71
CA LYS A 373 -11.41 13.50 27.31
C LYS A 373 -12.07 14.54 26.41
N ILE A 374 -11.26 15.43 25.79
CA ILE A 374 -11.75 16.46 24.87
C ILE A 374 -12.15 15.81 23.53
N VAL A 375 -11.33 14.92 23.01
CA VAL A 375 -11.63 14.20 21.74
C VAL A 375 -12.90 13.35 21.88
N GLY A 376 -13.15 12.77 23.07
CA GLY A 376 -14.38 12.00 23.33
C GLY A 376 -15.67 12.83 23.32
N LEU A 377 -15.58 14.16 23.40
CA LEU A 377 -16.73 15.08 23.34
C LEU A 377 -17.06 15.57 21.91
N THR A 378 -16.46 14.98 20.87
CA THR A 378 -16.64 15.44 19.49
C THR A 378 -18.12 15.57 19.09
N ASP A 379 -18.93 14.55 19.38
CA ASP A 379 -20.32 14.53 19.00
C ASP A 379 -21.18 15.48 19.86
N ASP A 380 -20.85 15.61 21.15
CA ASP A 380 -21.51 16.55 22.07
C ASP A 380 -21.25 18.00 21.66
N LEU A 381 -20.01 18.32 21.27
CA LEU A 381 -19.62 19.63 20.77
C LEU A 381 -20.29 19.93 19.41
N ALA A 382 -20.36 18.96 18.52
CA ALA A 382 -21.07 19.11 17.24
C ALA A 382 -22.55 19.42 17.46
N LEU A 383 -23.19 18.71 18.40
CA LEU A 383 -24.58 18.96 18.79
C LEU A 383 -24.76 20.35 19.39
N ALA A 384 -23.90 20.78 20.31
CA ALA A 384 -23.98 22.08 20.96
C ALA A 384 -23.81 23.26 19.98
N LEU A 385 -22.95 23.07 18.97
CA LEU A 385 -22.70 24.04 17.89
C LEU A 385 -23.72 23.97 16.76
N ALA A 386 -24.66 23.02 16.79
CA ALA A 386 -25.58 22.69 15.70
C ALA A 386 -24.84 22.48 14.35
N ALA A 387 -23.62 21.94 14.41
CA ALA A 387 -22.80 21.61 13.26
C ALA A 387 -23.09 20.18 12.80
N LYS A 388 -23.08 19.94 11.49
CA LYS A 388 -23.30 18.60 10.91
C LYS A 388 -22.21 17.64 11.35
N ASP A 389 -20.97 18.09 11.30
CA ASP A 389 -19.77 17.36 11.69
C ASP A 389 -18.68 18.35 12.12
N ILE A 390 -17.84 17.95 13.03
CA ILE A 390 -16.63 18.69 13.40
C ILE A 390 -15.41 17.80 13.28
N ARG A 391 -14.25 18.37 12.92
CA ARG A 391 -12.99 17.65 12.89
C ARG A 391 -12.09 18.14 14.02
N MET A 392 -11.51 17.19 14.76
CA MET A 392 -10.55 17.51 15.81
C MET A 392 -9.12 17.18 15.38
N GLU A 393 -8.23 18.14 15.58
CA GLU A 393 -6.79 17.97 15.41
C GLU A 393 -6.10 18.02 16.78
N ALA A 394 -5.74 16.87 17.32
CA ALA A 394 -5.27 16.75 18.70
C ALA A 394 -3.97 15.93 18.78
N PRO A 395 -2.82 16.58 19.05
CA PRO A 395 -2.56 18.03 19.13
C PRO A 395 -2.32 18.68 17.76
N ILE A 396 -2.40 20.01 17.70
CA ILE A 396 -1.97 20.78 16.53
C ILE A 396 -0.45 20.59 16.37
N PRO A 397 0.10 20.38 15.14
CA PRO A 397 1.53 20.27 14.91
C PRO A 397 2.29 21.50 15.43
N GLY A 398 3.35 21.23 16.21
CA GLY A 398 4.19 22.30 16.77
C GLY A 398 3.57 23.16 17.88
N LYS A 399 2.33 22.85 18.33
CA LYS A 399 1.64 23.59 19.39
C LYS A 399 1.10 22.67 20.48
N SER A 400 1.08 23.13 21.73
CA SER A 400 0.43 22.44 22.86
C SER A 400 -1.08 22.74 22.93
N LEU A 401 -1.74 22.83 21.79
CA LEU A 401 -3.14 23.18 21.62
C LEU A 401 -3.89 22.09 20.87
N ILE A 402 -5.21 22.05 21.03
CA ILE A 402 -6.13 21.20 20.27
C ILE A 402 -6.90 22.08 19.28
N GLY A 403 -6.96 21.69 18.02
CA GLY A 403 -7.75 22.36 17.00
C GLY A 403 -9.14 21.72 16.88
N ILE A 404 -10.19 22.55 16.89
CA ILE A 404 -11.55 22.15 16.56
C ILE A 404 -11.96 22.92 15.31
N GLU A 405 -12.23 22.18 14.24
CA GLU A 405 -12.64 22.74 12.95
C GLU A 405 -14.15 22.61 12.81
N VAL A 406 -14.82 23.74 12.75
CA VAL A 406 -16.29 23.86 12.68
C VAL A 406 -16.67 24.42 11.31
N PRO A 407 -17.61 23.81 10.58
CA PRO A 407 -18.09 24.33 9.30
C PRO A 407 -18.67 25.73 9.42
N ASN A 408 -18.33 26.62 8.50
CA ASN A 408 -18.94 27.91 8.37
C ASN A 408 -20.38 27.79 7.83
N GLN A 409 -21.26 28.69 8.22
CA GLN A 409 -22.62 28.74 7.62
C GLN A 409 -22.56 29.30 6.19
N THR A 410 -21.69 30.30 5.97
CA THR A 410 -21.43 30.86 4.65
C THR A 410 -20.03 30.48 4.21
N THR A 411 -19.92 29.58 3.24
CA THR A 411 -18.65 29.17 2.66
C THR A 411 -18.21 30.15 1.58
N SER A 412 -16.93 30.53 1.56
CA SER A 412 -16.33 31.31 0.48
C SER A 412 -15.68 30.39 -0.53
N MET A 413 -16.00 30.62 -1.82
CA MET A 413 -15.36 29.89 -2.91
C MET A 413 -13.94 30.42 -3.10
N VAL A 414 -12.97 29.54 -3.29
CA VAL A 414 -11.59 29.89 -3.62
C VAL A 414 -11.45 29.83 -5.14
N SER A 415 -11.27 30.97 -5.80
CA SER A 415 -11.07 31.02 -7.25
C SER A 415 -9.72 30.50 -7.66
N PHE A 416 -9.64 29.76 -8.75
CA PHE A 416 -8.37 29.30 -9.33
C PHE A 416 -7.50 30.49 -9.77
N ARG A 417 -8.12 31.54 -10.34
CA ARG A 417 -7.46 32.79 -10.70
C ARG A 417 -6.76 33.43 -9.49
N ASP A 418 -7.48 33.61 -8.37
CA ASP A 418 -6.93 34.21 -7.14
C ASP A 418 -5.73 33.43 -6.60
N VAL A 419 -5.76 32.10 -6.70
CA VAL A 419 -4.69 31.24 -6.22
C VAL A 419 -3.46 31.32 -7.13
N ILE A 420 -3.65 31.34 -8.46
CA ILE A 420 -2.58 31.53 -9.45
C ILE A 420 -1.91 32.92 -9.29
N GLU A 421 -2.70 33.99 -9.17
CA GLU A 421 -2.19 35.37 -8.97
C GLU A 421 -1.42 35.53 -7.65
N SER A 422 -1.90 34.88 -6.59
CA SER A 422 -1.28 34.91 -5.26
C SER A 422 -0.03 34.04 -5.15
N GLN A 423 0.19 33.10 -6.08
CA GLN A 423 1.38 32.26 -6.09
C GLN A 423 2.58 33.09 -6.58
N LYS A 424 3.68 33.09 -5.82
CA LYS A 424 4.93 33.68 -6.30
C LYS A 424 5.40 32.90 -7.52
N SER A 425 5.36 33.56 -8.68
CA SER A 425 5.83 33.00 -9.93
C SER A 425 7.35 32.76 -9.85
N ASP A 426 7.76 31.51 -9.93
CA ASP A 426 9.15 31.11 -10.06
C ASP A 426 9.27 30.40 -11.41
N PRO A 427 9.93 31.01 -12.40
CA PRO A 427 10.04 30.46 -13.77
C PRO A 427 10.71 29.09 -13.81
N ASP A 428 11.55 28.77 -12.81
CA ASP A 428 12.28 27.49 -12.75
C ASP A 428 11.42 26.34 -12.17
N LYS A 429 10.25 26.66 -11.60
CA LYS A 429 9.36 25.68 -11.00
C LYS A 429 8.14 25.39 -11.86
N LEU A 430 8.36 24.78 -13.01
CA LEU A 430 7.32 24.44 -13.98
C LEU A 430 6.24 23.50 -13.42
N LEU A 431 6.62 22.58 -12.51
CA LEU A 431 5.74 21.55 -11.95
C LEU A 431 5.22 21.90 -10.54
N GLU A 432 5.34 23.15 -10.09
CA GLU A 432 4.71 23.61 -8.85
C GLU A 432 3.27 24.07 -9.13
N VAL A 433 2.31 23.24 -8.74
CA VAL A 433 0.87 23.45 -8.99
C VAL A 433 0.16 23.92 -7.72
N PRO A 434 -0.62 24.99 -7.74
CA PRO A 434 -1.39 25.42 -6.60
C PRO A 434 -2.63 24.55 -6.42
N LEU A 435 -2.89 24.11 -5.19
CA LEU A 435 -4.03 23.27 -4.83
C LEU A 435 -5.22 24.07 -4.32
N GLY A 436 -4.97 25.19 -3.65
CA GLY A 436 -5.99 25.99 -3.00
C GLY A 436 -5.46 26.79 -1.82
N ARG A 437 -6.33 27.11 -0.85
CA ARG A 437 -5.99 27.86 0.35
C ARG A 437 -6.15 27.02 1.63
N SER A 438 -5.22 27.18 2.55
CA SER A 438 -5.32 26.63 3.91
C SER A 438 -6.42 27.35 4.74
N ILE A 439 -6.70 26.85 5.95
CA ILE A 439 -7.63 27.52 6.88
C ILE A 439 -7.11 28.91 7.28
N SER A 440 -5.78 29.12 7.31
CA SER A 440 -5.19 30.44 7.57
C SER A 440 -5.23 31.39 6.37
N GLY A 441 -5.67 30.94 5.21
CA GLY A 441 -5.72 31.72 3.97
C GLY A 441 -4.48 31.61 3.09
N ASP A 442 -3.43 30.92 3.54
CA ASP A 442 -2.18 30.75 2.78
C ASP A 442 -2.40 29.87 1.55
N VAL A 443 -1.75 30.22 0.43
CA VAL A 443 -1.77 29.37 -0.77
C VAL A 443 -0.98 28.08 -0.53
N MET A 444 -1.62 26.95 -0.77
CA MET A 444 -1.01 25.62 -0.67
C MET A 444 -0.71 25.10 -2.06
N SER A 445 0.54 24.70 -2.31
CA SER A 445 1.02 24.19 -3.58
C SER A 445 1.60 22.80 -3.44
N ALA A 446 1.52 22.00 -4.50
CA ALA A 446 2.23 20.74 -4.65
C ALA A 446 3.33 20.90 -5.71
N ASP A 447 4.57 20.66 -5.34
CA ASP A 447 5.72 20.63 -6.24
C ASP A 447 6.01 19.17 -6.64
N LEU A 448 5.63 18.79 -7.87
CA LEU A 448 5.78 17.42 -8.35
C LEU A 448 7.26 17.00 -8.46
N THR A 449 8.21 17.93 -8.54
CA THR A 449 9.63 17.57 -8.54
C THR A 449 10.10 17.07 -7.18
N LYS A 450 9.49 17.58 -6.09
CA LYS A 450 9.74 17.14 -4.72
C LYS A 450 8.84 15.99 -4.30
N MET A 451 7.60 15.99 -4.79
CA MET A 451 6.56 14.99 -4.57
C MET A 451 6.25 14.27 -5.88
N PRO A 452 7.12 13.37 -6.35
CA PRO A 452 7.09 12.90 -7.74
C PRO A 452 5.80 12.19 -8.13
N HIS A 453 5.11 11.61 -7.16
CA HIS A 453 3.88 10.87 -7.41
C HIS A 453 2.84 11.28 -6.38
N LEU A 454 1.63 11.54 -6.87
CA LEU A 454 0.50 12.04 -6.09
C LEU A 454 -0.71 11.12 -6.25
N LEU A 455 -1.25 10.66 -5.14
CA LEU A 455 -2.51 9.91 -5.09
C LEU A 455 -3.64 10.85 -4.71
N ILE A 456 -4.70 10.89 -5.51
CA ILE A 456 -5.89 11.72 -5.27
C ILE A 456 -7.11 10.81 -5.17
N ALA A 457 -7.80 10.81 -4.02
CA ALA A 457 -8.99 9.97 -3.89
C ALA A 457 -10.13 10.68 -3.16
N GLY A 458 -11.37 10.30 -3.50
CA GLY A 458 -12.59 10.85 -2.87
C GLY A 458 -13.85 10.42 -3.59
N SER A 459 -15.00 10.58 -2.95
CA SER A 459 -16.30 10.21 -3.53
C SER A 459 -16.70 11.14 -4.68
N THR A 460 -17.63 10.69 -5.51
CA THR A 460 -18.20 11.48 -6.62
C THR A 460 -18.76 12.82 -6.09
N GLY A 461 -18.45 13.92 -6.78
CA GLY A 461 -18.90 15.26 -6.39
C GLY A 461 -18.11 15.88 -5.22
N SER A 462 -17.03 15.24 -4.74
CA SER A 462 -16.20 15.78 -3.66
C SER A 462 -15.26 16.90 -4.10
N GLY A 463 -14.97 17.05 -5.40
CA GLY A 463 -14.07 18.06 -5.99
C GLY A 463 -12.82 17.47 -6.65
N LYS A 464 -12.70 16.13 -6.76
CA LYS A 464 -11.54 15.45 -7.35
C LYS A 464 -11.25 15.91 -8.78
N SER A 465 -12.23 15.89 -9.67
CA SER A 465 -12.05 16.25 -11.07
C SER A 465 -11.69 17.72 -11.25
N VAL A 466 -12.31 18.62 -10.47
CA VAL A 466 -11.97 20.05 -10.46
C VAL A 466 -10.51 20.27 -10.05
N CYS A 467 -10.01 19.53 -9.05
CA CYS A 467 -8.61 19.60 -8.64
C CYS A 467 -7.67 19.12 -9.76
N ILE A 468 -7.99 18.01 -10.44
CA ILE A 468 -7.20 17.50 -11.57
C ILE A 468 -7.18 18.50 -12.69
N ASN A 469 -8.33 19.07 -13.06
CA ASN A 469 -8.44 20.12 -14.08
C ASN A 469 -7.62 21.35 -13.70
N GLY A 470 -7.64 21.77 -12.43
CA GLY A 470 -6.79 22.86 -11.93
C GLY A 470 -5.29 22.56 -12.07
N ILE A 471 -4.87 21.32 -11.79
CA ILE A 471 -3.47 20.91 -11.97
C ILE A 471 -3.08 20.95 -13.45
N ILE A 472 -3.88 20.36 -14.33
CA ILE A 472 -3.62 20.35 -15.77
C ILE A 472 -3.60 21.77 -16.33
N SER A 473 -4.60 22.59 -16.03
CA SER A 473 -4.67 23.98 -16.46
C SER A 473 -3.46 24.79 -16.02
N CYS A 474 -3.01 24.58 -14.77
CA CYS A 474 -1.79 25.23 -14.27
C CYS A 474 -0.54 24.82 -15.08
N LEU A 475 -0.40 23.52 -15.42
CA LEU A 475 0.73 23.05 -16.23
C LEU A 475 0.69 23.67 -17.63
N LEU A 476 -0.48 23.75 -18.27
CA LEU A 476 -0.65 24.37 -19.60
C LEU A 476 -0.35 25.88 -19.58
N MET A 477 -0.65 26.55 -18.46
CA MET A 477 -0.40 28.01 -18.29
C MET A 477 1.05 28.33 -17.94
N LYS A 478 1.85 27.37 -17.43
CA LYS A 478 3.21 27.61 -16.94
C LYS A 478 4.31 27.04 -17.84
N ALA A 479 4.01 26.03 -18.63
CA ALA A 479 5.03 25.30 -19.39
C ALA A 479 4.69 25.23 -20.87
N LYS A 480 5.72 25.32 -21.72
CA LYS A 480 5.62 25.08 -23.16
C LYS A 480 5.56 23.56 -23.46
N PRO A 481 5.05 23.15 -24.63
CA PRO A 481 4.98 21.73 -25.05
C PRO A 481 6.33 20.98 -25.08
N ASN A 482 7.45 21.68 -25.27
CA ASN A 482 8.80 21.12 -25.23
C ASN A 482 9.38 21.04 -23.80
N GLN A 483 8.74 21.65 -22.81
CA GLN A 483 9.18 21.61 -21.41
C GLN A 483 8.44 20.57 -20.59
N VAL A 484 7.13 20.38 -20.86
CA VAL A 484 6.26 19.42 -20.16
C VAL A 484 5.42 18.68 -21.18
N LYS A 485 5.47 17.36 -21.12
CA LYS A 485 4.62 16.45 -21.89
C LYS A 485 3.65 15.73 -20.96
N LEU A 486 2.46 15.43 -21.46
CA LEU A 486 1.37 14.82 -20.71
C LEU A 486 0.99 13.48 -21.33
N MET A 487 0.76 12.48 -20.50
CA MET A 487 0.08 11.25 -20.85
C MET A 487 -1.18 11.12 -19.99
N MET A 488 -2.34 11.06 -20.62
CA MET A 488 -3.63 11.05 -19.95
C MET A 488 -4.36 9.75 -20.18
N ILE A 489 -4.93 9.19 -19.11
CA ILE A 489 -5.69 7.93 -19.10
C ILE A 489 -7.04 8.19 -18.46
N ASP A 490 -8.10 8.08 -19.25
CA ASP A 490 -9.49 8.25 -18.82
C ASP A 490 -10.38 7.12 -19.35
N PRO A 491 -10.51 6.02 -18.59
CA PRO A 491 -11.30 4.87 -19.02
C PRO A 491 -12.81 5.15 -19.11
N LYS A 492 -13.28 6.28 -18.58
CA LYS A 492 -14.71 6.69 -18.61
C LYS A 492 -15.06 7.64 -19.74
N MET A 493 -14.07 8.22 -20.41
CA MET A 493 -14.24 9.22 -21.49
C MET A 493 -15.04 10.46 -21.06
N VAL A 494 -14.94 10.90 -19.81
CA VAL A 494 -15.77 11.97 -19.26
C VAL A 494 -14.96 13.20 -18.86
N GLU A 495 -13.85 12.99 -18.15
CA GLU A 495 -13.17 14.08 -17.45
C GLU A 495 -11.99 14.66 -18.25
N LEU A 496 -11.21 13.80 -18.93
CA LEU A 496 -9.98 14.22 -19.61
C LEU A 496 -10.09 14.35 -21.13
N ASN A 497 -11.21 13.94 -21.71
CA ASN A 497 -11.41 13.94 -23.16
C ASN A 497 -11.34 15.36 -23.77
N VAL A 498 -11.66 16.40 -23.00
CA VAL A 498 -11.56 17.82 -23.40
C VAL A 498 -10.15 18.23 -23.81
N TYR A 499 -9.13 17.57 -23.28
CA TYR A 499 -7.72 17.87 -23.56
C TYR A 499 -7.17 17.23 -24.84
N ASN A 500 -7.96 16.42 -25.58
CA ASN A 500 -7.49 15.88 -26.85
C ASN A 500 -7.14 17.01 -27.84
N GLY A 501 -6.01 16.86 -28.52
CA GLY A 501 -5.47 17.87 -29.44
C GLY A 501 -4.51 18.88 -28.82
N VAL A 502 -4.34 18.89 -27.48
CA VAL A 502 -3.37 19.77 -26.81
C VAL A 502 -1.94 19.34 -27.19
N PRO A 503 -1.04 20.27 -27.63
CA PRO A 503 0.31 19.94 -28.10
C PRO A 503 1.25 19.36 -27.02
N HIS A 504 0.85 19.44 -25.77
CA HIS A 504 1.56 18.80 -24.64
C HIS A 504 1.33 17.28 -24.59
N LEU A 505 0.33 16.72 -25.27
CA LEU A 505 0.03 15.29 -25.22
C LEU A 505 1.07 14.47 -25.97
N LEU A 506 1.53 13.37 -25.33
CA LEU A 506 2.37 12.35 -25.97
C LEU A 506 1.57 11.42 -26.87
N THR A 507 0.33 11.14 -26.46
CA THR A 507 -0.62 10.27 -27.18
C THR A 507 -2.02 10.85 -27.03
N PRO A 508 -3.01 10.50 -27.88
CA PRO A 508 -4.41 10.77 -27.58
C PRO A 508 -4.77 10.23 -26.19
N VAL A 509 -5.75 10.81 -25.54
CA VAL A 509 -6.22 10.34 -24.23
C VAL A 509 -6.59 8.86 -24.31
N VAL A 510 -5.92 8.03 -23.50
CA VAL A 510 -6.09 6.58 -23.54
C VAL A 510 -7.37 6.20 -22.79
N THR A 511 -8.32 5.61 -23.49
CA THR A 511 -9.66 5.30 -22.96
C THR A 511 -9.87 3.81 -22.67
N ASN A 512 -9.15 2.93 -23.35
CA ASN A 512 -9.27 1.49 -23.12
C ASN A 512 -8.36 1.04 -21.95
N PRO A 513 -8.88 0.36 -20.91
CA PRO A 513 -8.08 -0.07 -19.76
C PRO A 513 -6.91 -0.99 -20.09
N ARG A 514 -7.02 -1.86 -21.12
CA ARG A 514 -5.87 -2.70 -21.55
C ARG A 514 -4.80 -1.89 -22.24
N LYS A 515 -5.20 -0.97 -23.13
CA LYS A 515 -4.27 -0.02 -23.74
C LYS A 515 -3.62 0.91 -22.70
N ALA A 516 -4.32 1.20 -21.59
CA ALA A 516 -3.76 1.99 -20.48
C ALA A 516 -2.61 1.26 -19.79
N ALA A 517 -2.70 -0.06 -19.59
CA ALA A 517 -1.59 -0.84 -19.05
C ALA A 517 -0.36 -0.80 -19.98
N GLN A 518 -0.59 -0.93 -21.31
CA GLN A 518 0.47 -0.78 -22.31
C GLN A 518 1.07 0.63 -22.32
N ALA A 519 0.24 1.68 -22.21
CA ALA A 519 0.69 3.07 -22.15
C ALA A 519 1.59 3.31 -20.93
N LEU A 520 1.20 2.78 -19.76
CA LEU A 520 2.06 2.83 -18.56
C LEU A 520 3.38 2.09 -18.77
N GLN A 521 3.37 0.94 -19.45
CA GLN A 521 4.58 0.21 -19.79
C GLN A 521 5.48 1.00 -20.75
N LYS A 522 4.91 1.73 -21.73
CA LYS A 522 5.65 2.63 -22.60
C LYS A 522 6.34 3.77 -21.82
N VAL A 523 5.70 4.28 -20.77
CA VAL A 523 6.36 5.26 -19.88
C VAL A 523 7.51 4.62 -19.10
N VAL A 524 7.41 3.34 -18.71
CA VAL A 524 8.53 2.60 -18.09
C VAL A 524 9.69 2.47 -19.09
N GLU A 525 9.43 2.10 -20.35
CA GLU A 525 10.43 2.00 -21.41
C GLU A 525 11.12 3.35 -21.63
N GLU A 526 10.38 4.45 -21.70
CA GLU A 526 10.95 5.81 -21.81
C GLU A 526 11.80 6.19 -20.60
N MET A 527 11.37 5.81 -19.40
CA MET A 527 12.19 5.99 -18.20
C MET A 527 13.52 5.24 -18.30
N GLU A 528 13.50 3.99 -18.74
CA GLU A 528 14.70 3.15 -18.90
C GLU A 528 15.61 3.71 -19.99
N ARG A 529 15.06 4.14 -21.13
CA ARG A 529 15.80 4.85 -22.19
C ARG A 529 16.51 6.11 -21.66
N ARG A 530 15.85 6.90 -20.81
CA ARG A 530 16.47 8.08 -20.18
C ARG A 530 17.62 7.70 -19.26
N TYR A 531 17.51 6.61 -18.52
CA TYR A 531 18.62 6.11 -17.70
C TYR A 531 19.81 5.64 -18.52
N GLU A 532 19.58 5.02 -19.67
CA GLU A 532 20.66 4.67 -20.62
C GLU A 532 21.37 5.92 -21.12
N LEU A 533 20.63 6.97 -21.51
CA LEU A 533 21.21 8.26 -21.85
C LEU A 533 22.05 8.84 -20.70
N PHE A 534 21.51 8.84 -19.48
CA PHE A 534 22.24 9.36 -18.31
C PHE A 534 23.53 8.58 -18.04
N ALA A 535 23.51 7.27 -18.20
CA ALA A 535 24.69 6.42 -18.06
C ALA A 535 25.72 6.71 -19.15
N GLY A 536 25.29 6.86 -20.42
CA GLY A 536 26.16 7.21 -21.55
C GLY A 536 26.90 8.54 -21.37
N PHE A 537 26.19 9.55 -20.87
CA PHE A 537 26.75 10.89 -20.63
C PHE A 537 27.35 11.09 -19.22
N GLY A 538 27.30 10.07 -18.33
CA GLY A 538 27.87 10.14 -17.00
C GLY A 538 27.14 11.11 -16.05
N VAL A 539 25.86 11.42 -16.31
CA VAL A 539 24.99 12.27 -15.49
C VAL A 539 24.07 11.41 -14.63
N ARG A 540 23.47 12.00 -13.59
CA ARG A 540 22.69 11.24 -12.62
C ARG A 540 21.19 11.42 -12.76
N ASN A 541 20.74 12.46 -13.43
CA ASN A 541 19.33 12.83 -13.56
C ASN A 541 19.10 13.74 -14.78
N MET A 542 17.83 13.95 -15.10
CA MET A 542 17.38 14.78 -16.21
C MET A 542 17.92 16.22 -16.13
N GLY A 543 17.95 16.84 -14.93
CA GLY A 543 18.47 18.20 -14.78
C GLY A 543 19.94 18.30 -15.20
N GLY A 544 20.78 17.36 -14.71
CA GLY A 544 22.19 17.31 -15.11
C GLY A 544 22.40 17.05 -16.60
N TYR A 545 21.53 16.23 -17.23
CA TYR A 545 21.52 16.00 -18.66
C TYR A 545 21.16 17.29 -19.41
N ASN A 546 20.05 17.94 -19.07
CA ASN A 546 19.60 19.17 -19.70
C ASN A 546 20.61 20.32 -19.54
N ASP A 547 21.25 20.43 -18.37
CA ASP A 547 22.31 21.44 -18.15
C ASP A 547 23.55 21.19 -19.00
N MET A 548 23.88 19.94 -19.29
CA MET A 548 24.96 19.57 -20.19
C MET A 548 24.59 19.91 -21.63
N VAL A 549 23.39 19.55 -22.09
CA VAL A 549 22.91 19.86 -23.43
C VAL A 549 22.84 21.38 -23.65
N LYS A 550 22.35 22.15 -22.68
CA LYS A 550 22.36 23.64 -22.76
C LYS A 550 23.74 24.21 -22.92
N ARG A 551 24.73 23.69 -22.19
CA ARG A 551 26.13 24.14 -22.34
C ARG A 551 26.68 23.78 -23.73
N HIS A 552 26.43 22.58 -24.21
CA HIS A 552 26.83 22.15 -25.54
C HIS A 552 26.24 23.06 -26.65
N ASN A 553 24.92 23.33 -26.57
CA ASN A 553 24.24 24.23 -27.51
C ASN A 553 24.84 25.66 -27.50
N GLN A 554 25.22 26.15 -26.29
CA GLN A 554 25.89 27.46 -26.18
C GLN A 554 27.30 27.49 -26.75
N GLU A 555 28.05 26.39 -26.66
CA GLU A 555 29.44 26.29 -27.14
C GLU A 555 29.51 26.01 -28.63
N THR A 556 28.63 25.16 -29.16
CA THR A 556 28.66 24.74 -30.58
C THR A 556 27.75 25.57 -31.48
N GLY A 557 26.75 26.27 -30.92
CA GLY A 557 25.70 26.94 -31.69
C GLY A 557 24.67 25.98 -32.28
N GLU A 558 24.70 24.69 -31.89
CA GLU A 558 23.69 23.68 -32.23
C GLU A 558 22.43 23.90 -31.37
N ASN A 559 21.30 23.40 -31.85
CA ASN A 559 20.04 23.47 -31.12
C ASN A 559 19.52 22.04 -30.80
N LYS A 560 20.27 21.32 -29.96
CA LYS A 560 19.87 19.95 -29.53
C LYS A 560 18.75 20.01 -28.51
N SER A 561 17.76 19.11 -28.63
CA SER A 561 16.55 19.11 -27.80
C SER A 561 16.83 18.72 -26.35
N LEU A 562 16.15 19.42 -25.42
CA LEU A 562 16.15 19.11 -24.01
C LEU A 562 15.12 18.00 -23.72
N LEU A 563 15.36 17.19 -22.70
CA LEU A 563 14.37 16.23 -22.24
C LEU A 563 13.25 16.97 -21.49
N PRO A 564 11.98 16.84 -21.92
CA PRO A 564 10.85 17.40 -21.21
C PRO A 564 10.52 16.60 -19.95
N TYR A 565 9.88 17.25 -18.98
CA TYR A 565 9.16 16.53 -17.94
C TYR A 565 7.99 15.75 -18.54
N ILE A 566 7.68 14.58 -17.97
CA ILE A 566 6.49 13.80 -18.34
C ILE A 566 5.57 13.69 -17.12
N VAL A 567 4.32 14.10 -17.27
CA VAL A 567 3.31 13.94 -16.23
C VAL A 567 2.24 12.95 -16.71
N VAL A 568 2.15 11.82 -16.05
CA VAL A 568 1.16 10.77 -16.31
C VAL A 568 -0.03 11.00 -15.41
N ILE A 569 -1.23 11.11 -15.96
CA ILE A 569 -2.47 11.38 -15.22
C ILE A 569 -3.46 10.26 -15.46
N VAL A 570 -3.87 9.59 -14.39
CA VAL A 570 -4.89 8.53 -14.41
C VAL A 570 -6.12 9.03 -13.65
N ASP A 571 -7.24 9.24 -14.32
CA ASP A 571 -8.46 9.75 -13.68
C ASP A 571 -9.14 8.71 -12.79
N GLU A 572 -9.20 7.44 -13.21
CA GLU A 572 -9.85 6.39 -12.44
C GLU A 572 -9.02 5.10 -12.42
N LEU A 573 -8.15 5.01 -11.40
CA LEU A 573 -7.28 3.85 -11.19
C LEU A 573 -8.10 2.56 -10.98
N ALA A 574 -9.28 2.66 -10.34
CA ALA A 574 -10.10 1.50 -10.05
C ALA A 574 -10.50 0.72 -11.30
N ASP A 575 -10.81 1.41 -12.39
CA ASP A 575 -11.26 0.77 -13.63
C ASP A 575 -10.08 0.04 -14.33
N LEU A 576 -8.85 0.50 -14.16
CA LEU A 576 -7.64 -0.18 -14.62
C LEU A 576 -7.35 -1.43 -13.77
N MET A 577 -7.40 -1.29 -12.44
CA MET A 577 -7.15 -2.37 -11.49
C MET A 577 -8.17 -3.52 -11.60
N MET A 578 -9.37 -3.25 -12.10
CA MET A 578 -10.38 -4.29 -12.36
C MET A 578 -10.08 -5.13 -13.60
N VAL A 579 -9.32 -4.62 -14.57
CA VAL A 579 -9.09 -5.27 -15.88
C VAL A 579 -7.69 -5.85 -15.99
N ALA A 580 -6.65 -5.10 -15.58
CA ALA A 580 -5.25 -5.44 -15.74
C ALA A 580 -4.44 -5.13 -14.47
N SER A 581 -4.90 -5.66 -13.32
CA SER A 581 -4.39 -5.31 -11.99
C SER A 581 -2.88 -5.48 -11.85
N ASN A 582 -2.34 -6.64 -12.29
CA ASN A 582 -0.92 -6.95 -12.09
C ASN A 582 -0.02 -6.05 -12.95
N GLU A 583 -0.35 -5.90 -14.24
CA GLU A 583 0.43 -5.09 -15.19
C GLU A 583 0.45 -3.62 -14.78
N VAL A 584 -0.72 -3.09 -14.37
CA VAL A 584 -0.85 -1.70 -13.91
C VAL A 584 -0.10 -1.49 -12.59
N GLU A 585 -0.24 -2.41 -11.63
CA GLU A 585 0.44 -2.31 -10.34
C GLU A 585 1.97 -2.37 -10.52
N ASP A 586 2.47 -3.31 -11.34
CA ASP A 586 3.90 -3.46 -11.61
C ASP A 586 4.49 -2.22 -12.29
N ALA A 587 3.80 -1.65 -13.29
CA ALA A 587 4.22 -0.42 -13.96
C ALA A 587 4.24 0.79 -13.00
N ILE A 588 3.19 0.95 -12.16
CA ILE A 588 3.13 2.01 -11.16
C ILE A 588 4.29 1.88 -10.16
N ILE A 589 4.57 0.66 -9.68
CA ILE A 589 5.66 0.41 -8.73
C ILE A 589 7.00 0.77 -9.36
N ARG A 590 7.26 0.31 -10.59
CA ARG A 590 8.51 0.57 -11.31
C ARG A 590 8.75 2.07 -11.50
N LEU A 591 7.73 2.78 -11.96
CA LEU A 591 7.76 4.24 -12.10
C LEU A 591 7.97 4.93 -10.75
N ALA A 592 7.20 4.55 -9.71
CA ALA A 592 7.28 5.19 -8.41
C ALA A 592 8.66 5.05 -7.74
N GLN A 593 9.40 3.98 -8.04
CA GLN A 593 10.75 3.74 -7.50
C GLN A 593 11.83 4.52 -8.23
N MET A 594 11.70 4.73 -9.54
CA MET A 594 12.81 5.22 -10.36
C MET A 594 12.52 6.49 -11.18
N ALA A 595 11.27 6.82 -11.47
CA ALA A 595 10.92 7.85 -12.45
C ALA A 595 11.32 9.28 -12.05
N ARG A 596 11.50 9.57 -10.76
CA ARG A 596 11.86 10.90 -10.26
C ARG A 596 13.12 11.47 -10.93
N ALA A 597 14.20 10.70 -11.00
CA ALA A 597 15.45 11.15 -11.59
C ALA A 597 15.35 11.31 -13.13
N ALA A 598 14.44 10.57 -13.76
CA ALA A 598 14.15 10.67 -15.18
C ALA A 598 13.20 11.84 -15.53
N GLY A 599 12.70 12.60 -14.54
CA GLY A 599 11.75 13.70 -14.75
C GLY A 599 10.35 13.25 -15.13
N ILE A 600 9.94 12.07 -14.65
CA ILE A 600 8.62 11.49 -14.92
C ILE A 600 7.82 11.44 -13.61
N HIS A 601 6.58 11.94 -13.65
CA HIS A 601 5.74 12.13 -12.49
C HIS A 601 4.37 11.52 -12.75
N MET A 602 3.70 11.00 -11.69
CA MET A 602 2.39 10.38 -11.81
C MET A 602 1.36 11.06 -10.89
N ILE A 603 0.17 11.27 -11.41
CA ILE A 603 -1.03 11.65 -10.65
C ILE A 603 -2.03 10.52 -10.82
N LEU A 604 -2.24 9.75 -9.75
CA LEU A 604 -3.14 8.60 -9.73
C LEU A 604 -4.42 9.01 -9.00
N ALA A 605 -5.55 8.99 -9.70
CA ALA A 605 -6.81 9.36 -9.08
C ALA A 605 -7.81 8.20 -9.07
N THR A 606 -8.73 8.20 -8.06
CA THR A 606 -9.82 7.23 -7.96
C THR A 606 -10.98 7.76 -7.13
N GLN A 607 -12.22 7.42 -7.61
CA GLN A 607 -13.46 7.65 -6.85
C GLN A 607 -13.83 6.45 -5.96
N ARG A 608 -13.08 5.33 -6.06
CA ARG A 608 -13.31 4.10 -5.29
C ARG A 608 -12.13 3.81 -4.37
N PRO A 609 -12.08 4.43 -3.17
CA PRO A 609 -10.97 4.29 -2.24
C PRO A 609 -11.03 2.94 -1.49
N SER A 610 -11.00 1.82 -2.21
CA SER A 610 -10.95 0.48 -1.64
C SER A 610 -9.51 -0.04 -1.56
N VAL A 611 -9.27 -1.03 -0.69
CA VAL A 611 -7.94 -1.62 -0.49
C VAL A 611 -7.46 -2.37 -1.74
N ASP A 612 -8.38 -2.86 -2.57
CA ASP A 612 -8.08 -3.55 -3.82
C ASP A 612 -7.61 -2.58 -4.93
N VAL A 613 -7.92 -1.29 -4.80
CA VAL A 613 -7.49 -0.23 -5.72
C VAL A 613 -6.27 0.51 -5.18
N ILE A 614 -6.34 0.97 -3.94
CA ILE A 614 -5.23 1.63 -3.25
C ILE A 614 -4.53 0.58 -2.38
N THR A 615 -3.73 -0.26 -3.04
CA THR A 615 -3.03 -1.37 -2.37
C THR A 615 -1.97 -0.87 -1.40
N GLY A 616 -1.55 -1.74 -0.47
CA GLY A 616 -0.45 -1.42 0.44
C GLY A 616 0.86 -1.11 -0.29
N ILE A 617 1.07 -1.71 -1.46
CA ILE A 617 2.28 -1.53 -2.28
C ILE A 617 2.25 -0.17 -2.97
N ILE A 618 1.12 0.24 -3.56
CA ILE A 618 0.93 1.58 -4.14
C ILE A 618 1.17 2.64 -3.06
N LYS A 619 0.57 2.48 -1.86
CA LYS A 619 0.74 3.44 -0.75
C LYS A 619 2.18 3.57 -0.27
N ALA A 620 2.95 2.49 -0.28
CA ALA A 620 4.35 2.51 0.12
C ALA A 620 5.25 3.28 -0.86
N ASN A 621 4.87 3.32 -2.15
CA ASN A 621 5.64 3.94 -3.22
C ASN A 621 5.12 5.34 -3.63
N VAL A 622 3.85 5.67 -3.29
CA VAL A 622 3.22 6.97 -3.54
C VAL A 622 2.87 7.63 -2.20
N PRO A 623 3.83 8.31 -1.55
CA PRO A 623 3.64 8.84 -0.20
C PRO A 623 2.81 10.12 -0.14
N SER A 624 2.81 10.95 -1.21
CA SER A 624 2.02 12.19 -1.25
C SER A 624 0.57 11.89 -1.62
N ARG A 625 -0.37 12.40 -0.82
CA ARG A 625 -1.77 12.03 -0.97
C ARG A 625 -2.71 13.19 -0.75
N ILE A 626 -3.79 13.21 -1.52
CA ILE A 626 -4.92 14.10 -1.33
C ILE A 626 -6.17 13.24 -1.11
N ALA A 627 -6.84 13.45 0.01
CA ALA A 627 -8.14 12.86 0.30
C ALA A 627 -9.22 13.94 0.25
N PHE A 628 -10.13 13.83 -0.67
CA PHE A 628 -11.40 14.55 -0.68
C PHE A 628 -12.42 13.87 0.23
N ALA A 629 -13.60 14.45 0.37
CA ALA A 629 -14.67 13.89 1.18
C ALA A 629 -15.01 12.44 0.76
N VAL A 630 -15.11 11.57 1.75
CA VAL A 630 -15.48 10.17 1.61
C VAL A 630 -16.63 9.81 2.54
N SER A 631 -17.29 8.67 2.30
CA SER A 631 -18.47 8.26 3.05
C SER A 631 -18.15 7.61 4.40
N SER A 632 -16.95 7.08 4.60
CA SER A 632 -16.61 6.34 5.81
C SER A 632 -15.18 6.61 6.30
N GLY A 633 -14.95 6.43 7.60
CA GLY A 633 -13.61 6.46 8.18
C GLY A 633 -12.71 5.30 7.71
N ILE A 634 -13.28 4.23 7.13
CA ILE A 634 -12.51 3.15 6.51
C ILE A 634 -11.87 3.66 5.22
N ASP A 635 -12.65 4.35 4.39
CA ASP A 635 -12.17 4.94 3.14
C ASP A 635 -11.08 6.00 3.42
N SER A 636 -11.28 6.84 4.45
CA SER A 636 -10.27 7.80 4.90
C SER A 636 -8.96 7.10 5.25
N ARG A 637 -9.00 6.03 6.05
CA ARG A 637 -7.81 5.25 6.38
C ARG A 637 -7.18 4.56 5.19
N THR A 638 -7.97 4.17 4.20
CA THR A 638 -7.44 3.58 2.97
C THR A 638 -6.59 4.59 2.20
N ILE A 639 -6.99 5.87 2.17
CA ILE A 639 -6.28 6.92 1.43
C ILE A 639 -5.08 7.46 2.24
N ILE A 640 -5.34 8.00 3.45
CA ILE A 640 -4.35 8.80 4.22
C ILE A 640 -3.85 8.10 5.48
N ASP A 641 -4.12 6.80 5.66
CA ASP A 641 -3.78 6.00 6.85
C ASP A 641 -4.32 6.58 8.17
N GLY A 642 -5.25 7.53 8.10
CA GLY A 642 -5.87 8.22 9.23
C GLY A 642 -7.34 8.54 9.00
N ASN A 643 -8.04 8.92 10.06
CA ASN A 643 -9.40 9.43 9.99
C ASN A 643 -9.38 10.93 9.63
N GLY A 644 -10.50 11.44 9.11
CA GLY A 644 -10.73 12.86 8.90
C GLY A 644 -11.32 13.21 7.54
N ALA A 645 -11.09 12.42 6.50
CA ALA A 645 -11.68 12.67 5.19
C ALA A 645 -13.20 12.43 5.17
N GLU A 646 -13.74 11.61 6.07
CA GLU A 646 -15.16 11.43 6.31
C GLU A 646 -15.85 12.63 6.96
N LYS A 647 -15.05 13.58 7.51
CA LYS A 647 -15.51 14.83 8.15
C LYS A 647 -15.39 16.05 7.23
N LEU A 648 -15.01 15.84 5.98
CA LEU A 648 -14.89 16.90 4.99
C LEU A 648 -16.25 17.28 4.41
N LEU A 649 -16.36 18.55 3.99
CA LEU A 649 -17.62 19.14 3.52
C LEU A 649 -17.94 18.80 2.06
N GLY A 650 -16.99 18.27 1.29
CA GLY A 650 -17.08 18.14 -0.16
C GLY A 650 -16.79 19.46 -0.89
N ARG A 651 -17.10 19.55 -2.18
CA ARG A 651 -16.92 20.76 -3.00
C ARG A 651 -15.51 21.35 -2.93
N GLY A 652 -14.50 20.51 -3.01
CA GLY A 652 -13.10 20.91 -2.99
C GLY A 652 -12.45 20.93 -1.61
N ASP A 653 -13.18 20.69 -0.52
CA ASP A 653 -12.58 20.52 0.82
C ASP A 653 -11.78 19.22 0.88
N MET A 654 -10.50 19.28 1.17
CA MET A 654 -9.57 18.15 1.09
C MET A 654 -8.57 18.13 2.24
N LEU A 655 -8.01 16.95 2.47
CA LEU A 655 -6.85 16.73 3.33
C LEU A 655 -5.64 16.40 2.46
N PHE A 656 -4.63 17.24 2.51
CA PHE A 656 -3.37 17.06 1.79
C PHE A 656 -2.28 16.56 2.73
N VAL A 657 -1.62 15.46 2.35
CA VAL A 657 -0.47 14.86 3.03
C VAL A 657 0.72 14.98 2.10
N PRO A 658 1.56 16.01 2.23
CA PRO A 658 2.78 16.12 1.45
C PRO A 658 3.81 15.09 1.88
N MET A 659 4.75 14.77 1.02
CA MET A 659 5.86 13.86 1.30
C MET A 659 6.69 14.36 2.51
N GLY A 660 6.90 13.47 3.49
CA GLY A 660 7.66 13.79 4.71
C GLY A 660 6.82 14.32 5.88
N GLU A 661 5.56 14.67 5.66
CA GLU A 661 4.65 15.08 6.73
C GLU A 661 3.81 13.89 7.21
N ASN A 662 3.65 13.79 8.53
CA ASN A 662 2.88 12.71 9.15
C ASN A 662 1.42 13.08 9.42
N LYS A 663 1.06 14.36 9.28
CA LYS A 663 -0.30 14.84 9.53
C LYS A 663 -0.86 15.56 8.31
N PRO A 664 -2.14 15.31 7.99
CA PRO A 664 -2.78 15.98 6.87
C PRO A 664 -3.03 17.47 7.16
N ILE A 665 -2.84 18.29 6.14
CA ILE A 665 -3.19 19.70 6.13
C ILE A 665 -4.55 19.85 5.46
N ARG A 666 -5.49 20.55 6.08
CA ARG A 666 -6.79 20.84 5.45
C ARG A 666 -6.68 22.01 4.50
N VAL A 667 -7.14 21.81 3.28
CA VAL A 667 -7.06 22.79 2.19
C VAL A 667 -8.44 22.89 1.53
N GLN A 668 -8.91 24.11 1.32
CA GLN A 668 -10.02 24.36 0.42
C GLN A 668 -9.47 24.45 -1.01
N GLY A 669 -9.83 23.51 -1.85
CA GLY A 669 -9.38 23.43 -3.24
C GLY A 669 -9.84 24.64 -4.06
N ALA A 670 -8.97 25.05 -4.98
CA ALA A 670 -9.30 26.08 -5.96
C ALA A 670 -10.36 25.56 -6.94
N PHE A 671 -11.32 26.41 -7.25
CA PHE A 671 -12.38 26.10 -8.20
C PHE A 671 -12.03 26.68 -9.57
N ILE A 672 -12.07 25.83 -10.58
CA ILE A 672 -12.02 26.19 -11.99
C ILE A 672 -13.29 25.61 -12.66
N SER A 673 -13.94 26.40 -13.51
CA SER A 673 -15.14 25.97 -14.25
C SER A 673 -14.75 25.24 -15.53
N ASP A 674 -15.67 24.43 -16.06
CA ASP A 674 -15.48 23.71 -17.31
C ASP A 674 -15.24 24.69 -18.50
N GLN A 675 -15.93 25.85 -18.49
CA GLN A 675 -15.73 26.89 -19.50
C GLN A 675 -14.31 27.49 -19.47
N GLU A 676 -13.73 27.70 -18.29
CA GLU A 676 -12.34 28.19 -18.17
C GLU A 676 -11.34 27.16 -18.68
N VAL A 677 -11.59 25.87 -18.42
CA VAL A 677 -10.80 24.76 -18.96
C VAL A 677 -10.87 24.74 -20.50
N GLU A 678 -12.08 24.82 -21.06
CA GLU A 678 -12.29 24.88 -22.51
C GLU A 678 -11.58 26.09 -23.15
N ASN A 679 -11.67 27.28 -22.54
CA ASN A 679 -11.00 28.48 -23.03
C ASN A 679 -9.47 28.30 -23.07
N ILE A 680 -8.87 27.69 -22.04
CA ILE A 680 -7.42 27.42 -21.99
C ILE A 680 -7.05 26.39 -23.08
N VAL A 681 -7.82 25.32 -23.22
CA VAL A 681 -7.59 24.29 -24.23
C VAL A 681 -7.69 24.86 -25.64
N GLU A 682 -8.73 25.64 -25.94
CA GLU A 682 -8.92 26.31 -27.22
C GLU A 682 -7.76 27.24 -27.55
N PHE A 683 -7.32 28.04 -26.56
CA PHE A 683 -6.16 28.93 -26.72
C PHE A 683 -4.89 28.16 -27.07
N VAL A 684 -4.64 27.03 -26.42
CA VAL A 684 -3.43 26.23 -26.61
C VAL A 684 -3.46 25.47 -27.94
N THR A 685 -4.62 24.88 -28.29
CA THR A 685 -4.79 24.10 -29.52
C THR A 685 -4.81 24.97 -30.77
N SER A 686 -5.26 26.22 -30.66
CA SER A 686 -5.25 27.17 -31.79
C SER A 686 -3.85 27.58 -32.23
N GLN A 687 -2.81 27.42 -31.37
CA GLN A 687 -1.44 27.82 -31.68
C GLN A 687 -0.62 26.70 -32.34
N GLN A 688 -0.86 25.45 -31.95
CA GLN A 688 -0.10 24.29 -32.42
C GLN A 688 -0.94 23.04 -32.33
N GLU A 689 -0.94 22.20 -33.36
CA GLU A 689 -1.54 20.87 -33.35
C GLU A 689 -0.72 19.91 -32.48
N ALA A 690 -1.39 18.88 -31.95
CA ALA A 690 -0.72 17.85 -31.15
C ALA A 690 0.21 17.01 -32.04
N ASP A 691 1.47 16.92 -31.65
CA ASP A 691 2.46 16.02 -32.26
C ASP A 691 2.57 14.75 -31.39
N TYR A 692 1.81 13.71 -31.77
CA TYR A 692 1.77 12.46 -31.04
C TYR A 692 2.98 11.59 -31.35
N GLN A 693 3.63 11.07 -30.33
CA GLN A 693 4.80 10.21 -30.46
C GLN A 693 4.40 8.75 -30.71
N GLU A 694 4.62 8.24 -31.93
CA GLU A 694 4.21 6.89 -32.34
C GLU A 694 4.76 5.80 -31.40
N HIS A 695 6.01 5.91 -30.93
CA HIS A 695 6.62 4.95 -30.02
C HIS A 695 5.99 4.90 -28.62
N MET A 696 5.25 5.95 -28.22
CA MET A 696 4.51 6.02 -26.97
C MET A 696 3.06 5.55 -27.12
N MET A 697 2.57 5.35 -28.34
CA MET A 697 1.22 4.88 -28.58
C MET A 697 1.07 3.40 -28.19
N PRO A 698 -0.01 3.04 -27.49
CA PRO A 698 -0.34 1.64 -27.26
C PRO A 698 -0.74 1.00 -28.61
N THR A 699 -0.16 -0.14 -28.94
CA THR A 699 -0.44 -0.88 -30.17
C THR A 699 -1.86 -1.45 -30.19
N ASP A 700 -2.49 -1.49 -31.38
CA ASP A 700 -3.81 -2.13 -31.56
C ASP A 700 -3.76 -3.65 -31.53
N GLU A 701 -2.56 -4.24 -31.52
CA GLU A 701 -2.36 -5.67 -31.37
C GLU A 701 -2.82 -6.08 -29.96
N VAL A 702 -4.05 -6.58 -29.91
CA VAL A 702 -4.56 -7.35 -28.78
C VAL A 702 -3.67 -8.60 -28.74
N GLU A 703 -2.60 -8.54 -27.97
CA GLU A 703 -2.03 -9.78 -27.44
C GLU A 703 -3.15 -10.41 -26.61
N THR A 704 -3.94 -11.23 -27.26
CA THR A 704 -4.66 -12.28 -26.58
C THR A 704 -3.60 -13.03 -25.80
N SER A 705 -3.56 -12.80 -24.50
CA SER A 705 -2.84 -13.61 -23.52
C SER A 705 -3.56 -14.98 -23.37
N ASN A 706 -3.85 -15.58 -24.45
CA ASN A 706 -3.94 -16.97 -24.81
C ASN A 706 -2.97 -17.12 -25.98
N GLY A 707 -1.79 -17.61 -25.66
CA GLY A 707 -0.72 -18.03 -26.52
C GLY A 707 -0.90 -17.74 -28.01
N GLY A 708 -0.18 -16.77 -28.57
CA GLY A 708 -0.19 -16.60 -30.01
C GLY A 708 0.46 -15.31 -30.43
N GLY A 709 1.74 -15.31 -30.55
CA GLY A 709 2.62 -14.92 -31.61
C GLY A 709 2.40 -13.60 -32.30
N ASN A 710 3.40 -12.79 -32.08
CA ASN A 710 3.91 -11.92 -33.13
C ASN A 710 4.61 -12.83 -34.16
N SER A 711 4.38 -12.62 -35.44
CA SER A 711 5.03 -13.32 -36.55
C SER A 711 6.49 -12.86 -36.77
N SER A 712 7.31 -12.96 -35.75
CA SER A 712 8.72 -13.25 -35.90
C SER A 712 8.87 -14.73 -35.59
N VAL A 713 9.08 -15.51 -36.60
CA VAL A 713 9.48 -16.92 -36.54
C VAL A 713 10.53 -17.04 -35.44
N ASP A 714 10.33 -17.94 -34.45
CA ASP A 714 11.29 -18.10 -33.33
C ASP A 714 12.69 -18.30 -33.90
N GLU A 715 13.69 -17.69 -33.31
CA GLU A 715 15.11 -17.73 -33.71
C GLU A 715 15.57 -19.15 -34.06
N TYR A 716 15.00 -20.18 -33.40
CA TYR A 716 15.32 -21.62 -33.64
C TYR A 716 14.37 -22.33 -34.61
N PHE A 717 13.45 -21.62 -35.27
CA PHE A 717 12.44 -22.23 -36.11
C PHE A 717 13.04 -23.02 -37.30
N GLU A 718 13.96 -22.40 -38.06
CA GLU A 718 14.60 -23.07 -39.22
C GLU A 718 15.49 -24.24 -38.78
N GLU A 719 16.21 -24.08 -37.65
CA GLU A 719 17.04 -25.14 -37.11
C GLU A 719 16.17 -26.31 -36.55
N ALA A 720 15.04 -25.96 -35.90
CA ALA A 720 14.08 -26.94 -35.39
C ALA A 720 13.38 -27.70 -36.53
N LYS A 721 13.03 -27.01 -37.63
CA LYS A 721 12.47 -27.58 -38.85
C LYS A 721 13.44 -28.58 -39.47
N ALA A 722 14.70 -28.16 -39.69
CA ALA A 722 15.74 -29.03 -40.22
C ALA A 722 15.95 -30.28 -39.36
N LEU A 723 16.06 -30.16 -38.06
CA LEU A 723 16.21 -31.24 -37.10
C LEU A 723 15.04 -32.23 -37.13
N ILE A 724 13.79 -31.71 -37.16
CA ILE A 724 12.58 -32.54 -37.16
C ILE A 724 12.41 -33.29 -38.49
N VAL A 725 12.72 -32.64 -39.60
CA VAL A 725 12.70 -33.26 -40.94
C VAL A 725 13.80 -34.33 -41.05
N GLU A 726 15.00 -34.10 -40.52
CA GLU A 726 16.08 -35.06 -40.47
C GLU A 726 15.74 -36.28 -39.62
N MET A 727 15.25 -36.02 -38.39
CA MET A 727 14.96 -37.11 -37.42
C MET A 727 13.60 -37.76 -37.62
N GLN A 728 12.75 -37.27 -38.50
CA GLN A 728 11.39 -37.75 -38.77
C GLN A 728 10.55 -37.95 -37.50
N THR A 729 10.84 -37.16 -36.47
CA THR A 729 10.19 -37.25 -35.17
C THR A 729 10.06 -35.88 -34.54
N ALA A 730 8.82 -35.44 -34.29
CA ALA A 730 8.55 -34.16 -33.65
C ALA A 730 8.06 -34.35 -32.21
N SER A 731 8.89 -33.97 -31.23
CA SER A 731 8.50 -33.99 -29.81
C SER A 731 9.03 -32.81 -29.04
N ILE A 732 8.23 -32.28 -28.11
CA ILE A 732 8.63 -31.18 -27.23
C ILE A 732 9.94 -31.50 -26.48
N SER A 733 10.08 -32.73 -26.01
CA SER A 733 11.27 -33.23 -25.28
C SER A 733 12.54 -33.27 -26.14
N LEU A 734 12.40 -33.43 -27.44
CA LEU A 734 13.52 -33.41 -28.40
C LEU A 734 14.05 -31.98 -28.50
N LEU A 735 13.18 -31.00 -28.74
CA LEU A 735 13.54 -29.60 -28.87
C LEU A 735 14.11 -29.03 -27.56
N GLN A 736 13.51 -29.37 -26.42
CA GLN A 736 14.03 -28.96 -25.10
C GLN A 736 15.50 -29.40 -24.89
N ARG A 737 15.82 -30.66 -25.26
CA ARG A 737 17.16 -31.22 -25.07
C ARG A 737 18.16 -30.66 -26.07
N ARG A 738 17.76 -30.48 -27.32
CA ARG A 738 18.67 -30.03 -28.38
C ARG A 738 19.01 -28.56 -28.24
N PHE A 739 18.00 -27.67 -28.04
CA PHE A 739 18.16 -26.22 -27.98
C PHE A 739 18.31 -25.71 -26.56
N ARG A 740 18.22 -26.55 -25.51
CA ARG A 740 18.27 -26.20 -24.07
C ARG A 740 17.25 -25.11 -23.69
N ILE A 741 16.06 -25.17 -24.29
CA ILE A 741 14.96 -24.25 -24.08
C ILE A 741 13.92 -24.81 -23.09
N GLY A 742 13.14 -23.90 -22.47
CA GLY A 742 12.06 -24.29 -21.57
C GLY A 742 10.88 -24.97 -22.28
N TYR A 743 10.07 -25.74 -21.54
CA TYR A 743 8.90 -26.45 -22.05
C TYR A 743 7.96 -25.57 -22.88
N ASN A 744 7.65 -24.35 -22.39
CA ASN A 744 6.71 -23.44 -23.05
C ASN A 744 7.24 -22.93 -24.42
N ARG A 745 8.55 -22.67 -24.55
CA ARG A 745 9.17 -22.26 -25.81
C ARG A 745 9.23 -23.42 -26.81
N ALA A 746 9.57 -24.63 -26.33
CA ALA A 746 9.60 -25.82 -27.16
C ALA A 746 8.19 -26.22 -27.65
N ALA A 747 7.16 -26.03 -26.84
CA ALA A 747 5.77 -26.27 -27.23
C ALA A 747 5.32 -25.31 -28.33
N ARG A 748 5.60 -23.98 -28.16
CA ARG A 748 5.31 -22.99 -29.21
C ARG A 748 6.01 -23.26 -30.51
N LEU A 749 7.30 -23.63 -30.49
CA LEU A 749 8.05 -24.01 -31.67
C LEU A 749 7.39 -25.19 -32.43
N ILE A 750 6.86 -26.18 -31.71
CA ILE A 750 6.12 -27.29 -32.35
C ILE A 750 4.78 -26.83 -32.92
N ASP A 751 4.10 -25.89 -32.27
CA ASP A 751 2.82 -25.36 -32.76
C ASP A 751 3.05 -24.46 -33.99
N GLU A 752 4.11 -23.68 -34.03
CA GLU A 752 4.55 -22.93 -35.23
C GLU A 752 4.92 -23.84 -36.39
N LEU A 753 5.59 -24.97 -36.11
CA LEU A 753 5.90 -25.98 -37.12
C LEU A 753 4.65 -26.70 -37.65
N GLU A 754 3.58 -26.85 -36.85
CA GLU A 754 2.27 -27.30 -37.28
C GLU A 754 1.59 -26.30 -38.21
N GLU A 755 1.60 -25.04 -37.84
CA GLU A 755 0.99 -23.93 -38.60
C GLU A 755 1.64 -23.80 -39.99
N HIS A 756 2.97 -24.02 -40.07
CA HIS A 756 3.71 -24.05 -41.34
C HIS A 756 3.67 -25.37 -42.07
N GLY A 757 2.88 -26.34 -41.60
CA GLY A 757 2.65 -27.64 -42.27
C GLY A 757 3.87 -28.60 -42.25
N VAL A 758 4.83 -28.36 -41.36
CA VAL A 758 6.00 -29.24 -41.20
C VAL A 758 5.64 -30.52 -40.43
N VAL A 759 4.77 -30.35 -39.41
CA VAL A 759 4.28 -31.43 -38.55
C VAL A 759 2.76 -31.52 -38.54
N GLY A 760 2.21 -32.66 -38.27
CA GLY A 760 0.77 -32.88 -38.15
C GLY A 760 0.22 -32.54 -36.78
N PRO A 761 -1.13 -32.51 -36.62
CA PRO A 761 -1.81 -32.18 -35.39
C PRO A 761 -1.45 -33.09 -34.21
N SER A 762 -1.65 -32.57 -33.00
CA SER A 762 -1.33 -33.28 -31.75
C SER A 762 -2.15 -34.60 -31.60
N GLU A 763 -1.48 -35.74 -31.45
CA GLU A 763 -2.10 -37.06 -31.16
C GLU A 763 -1.95 -37.44 -29.67
N GLY A 764 -2.05 -36.48 -28.76
CA GLY A 764 -1.93 -36.71 -27.31
C GLY A 764 -0.48 -36.78 -26.83
N SER A 765 -0.07 -37.84 -26.14
CA SER A 765 1.30 -37.95 -25.57
C SER A 765 2.34 -38.50 -26.54
N LYS A 766 1.97 -38.81 -27.78
CA LYS A 766 2.87 -39.35 -28.79
C LYS A 766 3.57 -38.22 -29.55
N PRO A 767 4.80 -38.46 -30.10
CA PRO A 767 5.44 -37.50 -31.01
C PRO A 767 4.53 -37.22 -32.21
N ARG A 768 4.45 -35.96 -32.67
CA ARG A 768 3.66 -35.60 -33.85
C ARG A 768 4.30 -36.15 -35.12
N LYS A 769 3.49 -36.48 -36.12
CA LYS A 769 3.97 -36.97 -37.44
C LYS A 769 4.61 -35.82 -38.20
N VAL A 770 5.74 -36.08 -38.81
CA VAL A 770 6.41 -35.13 -39.73
C VAL A 770 5.76 -35.30 -41.11
N LEU A 771 5.33 -34.21 -41.70
CA LEU A 771 4.65 -34.16 -43.00
C LEU A 771 5.60 -33.88 -44.15
N MET A 772 6.76 -33.27 -43.90
CA MET A 772 7.82 -33.02 -44.88
C MET A 772 8.80 -34.20 -44.94
N THR A 773 9.12 -34.64 -46.12
CA THR A 773 10.16 -35.63 -46.40
C THR A 773 11.49 -34.98 -46.65
N PHE A 774 12.57 -35.55 -46.12
CA PHE A 774 13.93 -35.18 -46.42
C PHE A 774 14.23 -35.50 -47.90
N ILE A 775 14.50 -34.50 -48.73
CA ILE A 775 15.03 -34.64 -50.07
C ILE A 775 16.53 -34.39 -49.94
N PRO A 776 17.42 -35.40 -50.12
CA PRO A 776 18.86 -35.15 -50.14
C PRO A 776 19.19 -34.32 -51.39
N ASP A 777 19.94 -33.25 -51.21
CA ASP A 777 20.52 -32.50 -52.32
C ASP A 777 21.46 -33.40 -53.15
N GLU A 778 21.12 -33.66 -54.44
CA GLU A 778 21.85 -34.52 -55.37
C GLU A 778 23.18 -33.88 -55.86
N ASN A 779 23.79 -32.91 -55.15
CA ASN A 779 24.98 -32.21 -55.60
C ASN A 779 26.26 -32.46 -54.78
N GLU A 780 26.40 -33.58 -54.08
CA GLU A 780 27.66 -33.95 -53.40
C GLU A 780 28.28 -35.29 -53.87
N PHE A 781 28.18 -35.62 -55.16
CA PHE A 781 28.99 -36.68 -55.76
C PHE A 781 29.55 -36.20 -57.11
N ILE A 782 30.52 -35.30 -57.13
CA ILE A 782 31.58 -35.18 -58.14
C ILE A 782 32.78 -34.52 -57.42
N ASP A 783 33.69 -35.38 -56.91
CA ASP A 783 35.14 -35.37 -57.17
C ASP A 783 35.82 -36.36 -56.21
N GLU A 784 36.40 -37.42 -56.92
CA GLU A 784 37.36 -38.48 -56.51
C GLU A 784 36.96 -39.49 -55.47
#